data_29f69066711b68ffbdc5702edfcb6af8
#
_entry.id   29f69066711b68ffbdc5702edfcb6af8
#
_cell.length_a   1.000
_cell.length_b   1.000
_cell.length_c   1.000
_cell.angle_alpha   90.00
_cell.angle_beta   90.00
_cell.angle_gamma   90.00
#
_symmetry.space_group_name_H-M   'P 1'
#
loop_
_entity.id
_entity.type
_entity.pdbx_description
1 polymer ?
#
loop_
_entity_poly.entity_id
_entity_poly.type
_entity_poly.pdbx_seq_one_letter_code
_entity_poly.pdbx_strand_id
1 'polypeptide(L)'
;MKGLTLKPIVSAVALALALSACGASNISKDTSTETQIAPKVVAQQIIDNNASNPFFKPYDTYFGIPDFAKIKPEHYLPAFKAGIAQHKAEIQAIIDNPDAPTFANTIEAMEYSGNLTTKVASVFYNLTGADTNEQLQVISKKVAPMLSSANDDILLNDALFQKVKAVYNHRDSLSLNVAQAKLLEDTYKSFTRGGANLSEADKTKLRGLNEQIGKLSLEFGDNLLAETNAFELVIDSKADLAGLPEDVINTAAQTAVKRGHEGKWVFTTSRPSITPFLTYADNRDLREVLYKGYVERGNNDNANDNKKILAKMAALRAERAQLMGYKTHAHFVLEERTAQTPENVYELLNKVWPAALAQAESEVADMQTLINQEGGEFKLAGWDWWYYSDKIRVAKYSFNEQQTRPYFSLENTLQGVFYTANRLFGITVKERTDLPKYNEEVRTWEVYDKNGELMAIFLGDYFVRDSKRGGAWMNSYRQQYNMDGVDSKPIIVNVLNYPRPVGDEPALLTFDEASTLFHEFGHALHGMLSDVEYRSQAGTSVPRDYVEFPSQVMENWMTQPEVLAQFAKHYKTGEVIPQELVKKIQAASKFNQGFATVEYMAATKLDLDWHTVTDFMPKDAAKFEAESLNKMGLISEIAPRYRSTYFSHIFSGGYSAGYYSYIWSDILGADAFEAFKENGIFDKATADAFRNNILSQGGSEDPMQLYKQFRGKEAGIDPLLRSRGLLAK
;
A
#
# COMPACT_ATOMS: atom_id res chain seq x y z
N MET A 1 35.78 -50.50 -2.41
CA MET A 1 36.32 -50.61 -3.78
C MET A 1 35.89 -49.37 -4.55
N LYS A 2 36.90 -48.62 -5.10
CA LYS A 2 36.86 -47.61 -6.16
C LYS A 2 35.74 -46.55 -6.05
N GLY A 3 35.86 -45.30 -5.71
CA GLY A 3 36.95 -44.34 -6.01
C GLY A 3 36.71 -43.70 -7.39
N LEU A 4 35.99 -42.56 -7.45
CA LEU A 4 36.04 -41.68 -8.62
C LEU A 4 35.99 -40.22 -8.13
N THR A 5 37.17 -39.63 -8.16
CA THR A 5 37.44 -38.20 -8.00
C THR A 5 37.22 -37.49 -9.32
N LEU A 6 36.43 -36.39 -9.33
CA LEU A 6 36.38 -35.42 -10.42
C LEU A 6 37.15 -34.17 -10.02
N LYS A 7 38.19 -33.86 -10.80
CA LYS A 7 39.01 -32.66 -10.69
C LYS A 7 38.36 -31.48 -11.43
N PRO A 8 38.58 -30.24 -10.97
CA PRO A 8 38.10 -29.03 -11.68
C PRO A 8 39.03 -28.65 -12.83
N ILE A 9 38.45 -28.28 -13.95
CA ILE A 9 39.16 -27.70 -15.09
C ILE A 9 39.23 -26.20 -14.90
N VAL A 10 40.43 -25.68 -14.69
CA VAL A 10 40.79 -24.26 -14.75
C VAL A 10 41.27 -24.00 -16.17
N SER A 11 40.64 -23.08 -16.89
CA SER A 11 41.18 -22.55 -18.14
C SER A 11 41.54 -21.08 -17.94
N ALA A 12 42.83 -20.84 -17.86
CA ALA A 12 43.47 -19.54 -17.92
C ALA A 12 43.51 -19.05 -19.36
N VAL A 13 43.14 -17.81 -19.63
CA VAL A 13 43.49 -17.10 -20.87
C VAL A 13 44.41 -15.94 -20.50
N ALA A 14 45.63 -16.03 -21.01
CA ALA A 14 46.71 -15.09 -20.73
C ALA A 14 46.61 -13.80 -21.55
N LEU A 15 47.01 -12.74 -20.88
CA LEU A 15 47.23 -11.38 -21.36
C LEU A 15 48.43 -11.33 -22.33
N ALA A 16 48.30 -10.65 -23.48
CA ALA A 16 49.43 -10.22 -24.27
C ALA A 16 49.37 -8.69 -24.45
N LEU A 17 50.25 -8.01 -23.75
CA LEU A 17 50.62 -6.61 -23.98
C LEU A 17 51.73 -6.57 -25.04
N ALA A 18 51.55 -5.77 -26.08
CA ALA A 18 52.63 -5.29 -26.94
C ALA A 18 52.51 -3.79 -27.15
N LEU A 19 53.45 -3.08 -26.59
CA LEU A 19 53.75 -1.67 -26.91
C LEU A 19 54.42 -1.58 -28.29
N SER A 20 53.97 -0.63 -29.12
CA SER A 20 54.80 -0.04 -30.13
C SER A 20 54.38 1.40 -30.35
N ALA A 21 55.36 2.29 -30.27
CA ALA A 21 55.25 3.74 -30.41
C ALA A 21 55.47 4.18 -31.88
N CYS A 22 54.99 5.40 -32.11
CA CYS A 22 55.32 6.34 -33.20
C CYS A 22 54.68 6.16 -34.59
N GLY A 23 53.91 7.17 -34.93
CA GLY A 23 53.51 7.48 -36.30
C GLY A 23 52.33 8.47 -36.31
N ALA A 24 52.65 9.79 -36.29
CA ALA A 24 51.64 10.82 -36.54
C ALA A 24 51.21 10.79 -38.00
N SER A 25 49.99 10.47 -38.28
CA SER A 25 49.33 10.73 -39.55
C SER A 25 47.89 11.13 -39.30
N ASN A 26 47.48 12.25 -39.85
CA ASN A 26 46.14 12.83 -39.82
C ASN A 26 45.10 11.79 -40.23
N ILE A 27 44.30 11.32 -39.26
CA ILE A 27 43.08 10.61 -39.55
C ILE A 27 41.94 11.57 -39.29
N SER A 28 41.24 11.94 -40.34
CA SER A 28 39.97 12.62 -40.35
C SER A 28 39.03 11.89 -39.36
N LYS A 29 38.46 12.65 -38.42
CA LYS A 29 37.33 12.18 -37.61
C LYS A 29 36.16 11.88 -38.56
N ASP A 30 36.03 10.64 -38.95
CA ASP A 30 34.79 10.11 -39.48
C ASP A 30 33.82 10.01 -38.28
N THR A 31 33.05 11.06 -38.08
CA THR A 31 31.87 11.00 -37.21
C THR A 31 30.87 10.13 -37.96
N SER A 32 30.90 8.83 -37.69
CA SER A 32 29.76 7.95 -37.97
C SER A 32 28.60 8.46 -37.13
N THR A 33 27.77 9.31 -37.72
CA THR A 33 26.41 9.58 -37.25
C THR A 33 25.69 8.25 -37.28
N GLU A 34 25.66 7.54 -36.14
CA GLU A 34 24.62 6.55 -35.90
C GLU A 34 23.30 7.32 -36.02
N THR A 35 22.60 7.10 -37.11
CA THR A 35 21.26 7.63 -37.33
C THR A 35 20.39 7.01 -36.25
N GLN A 36 20.12 7.76 -35.16
CA GLN A 36 19.18 7.32 -34.15
C GLN A 36 17.84 7.10 -34.84
N ILE A 37 17.40 5.84 -34.86
CA ILE A 37 16.10 5.46 -35.42
C ILE A 37 15.04 6.16 -34.60
N ALA A 38 14.14 6.91 -35.25
CA ALA A 38 13.09 7.65 -34.58
C ALA A 38 12.23 6.73 -33.64
N PRO A 39 11.90 7.13 -32.43
CA PRO A 39 11.17 6.29 -31.45
C PRO A 39 9.89 5.66 -32.01
N LYS A 40 9.16 6.36 -32.88
CA LYS A 40 7.97 5.84 -33.58
C LYS A 40 8.27 4.63 -34.45
N VAL A 41 9.41 4.67 -35.16
CA VAL A 41 9.87 3.55 -36.04
C VAL A 41 10.27 2.36 -35.19
N VAL A 42 10.96 2.60 -34.04
CA VAL A 42 11.32 1.56 -33.08
C VAL A 42 10.08 0.88 -32.53
N ALA A 43 9.09 1.67 -32.09
CA ALA A 43 7.82 1.12 -31.58
C ALA A 43 7.14 0.23 -32.63
N GLN A 44 7.01 0.73 -33.87
CA GLN A 44 6.34 -0.01 -34.94
C GLN A 44 7.09 -1.30 -35.28
N GLN A 45 8.42 -1.29 -35.37
CA GLN A 45 9.21 -2.50 -35.61
C GLN A 45 9.00 -3.56 -34.50
N ILE A 46 8.93 -3.14 -33.24
CA ILE A 46 8.66 -4.07 -32.15
C ILE A 46 7.25 -4.67 -32.27
N ILE A 47 6.26 -3.85 -32.60
CA ILE A 47 4.87 -4.29 -32.80
C ILE A 47 4.78 -5.29 -33.94
N ASP A 48 5.38 -4.97 -35.10
CA ASP A 48 5.34 -5.82 -36.30
C ASP A 48 6.02 -7.17 -36.03
N ASN A 49 7.17 -7.16 -35.34
CA ASN A 49 7.89 -8.38 -34.96
C ASN A 49 7.16 -9.24 -33.92
N ASN A 50 6.14 -8.68 -33.25
CA ASN A 50 5.37 -9.34 -32.22
C ASN A 50 3.85 -9.17 -32.43
N ALA A 51 3.38 -9.20 -33.67
CA ALA A 51 2.00 -8.89 -34.09
C ALA A 51 0.92 -9.77 -33.41
N SER A 52 1.29 -10.94 -32.88
CA SER A 52 0.41 -11.83 -32.11
C SER A 52 0.27 -11.44 -30.63
N ASN A 53 1.07 -10.49 -30.14
CA ASN A 53 1.04 -10.07 -28.74
C ASN A 53 -0.32 -9.42 -28.40
N PRO A 54 -1.05 -9.93 -27.38
CA PRO A 54 -2.39 -9.44 -27.03
C PRO A 54 -2.44 -7.97 -26.63
N PHE A 55 -1.33 -7.40 -26.14
CA PHE A 55 -1.26 -6.00 -25.74
C PHE A 55 -1.35 -5.01 -26.90
N PHE A 56 -1.00 -5.43 -28.12
CA PHE A 56 -0.98 -4.55 -29.30
C PHE A 56 -2.34 -4.37 -29.97
N LYS A 57 -3.36 -5.01 -29.47
CA LYS A 57 -4.75 -4.91 -29.97
C LYS A 57 -5.70 -4.62 -28.82
N PRO A 58 -6.88 -4.02 -29.08
CA PRO A 58 -7.97 -4.03 -28.09
C PRO A 58 -8.27 -5.46 -27.64
N TYR A 59 -8.63 -5.65 -26.38
CA TYR A 59 -9.08 -6.97 -25.92
C TYR A 59 -10.46 -7.26 -26.51
N ASP A 60 -10.57 -8.37 -27.23
CA ASP A 60 -11.83 -8.88 -27.81
C ASP A 60 -12.54 -9.77 -26.76
N THR A 61 -12.85 -9.16 -25.63
CA THR A 61 -13.49 -9.80 -24.47
C THR A 61 -14.66 -8.94 -24.03
N TYR A 62 -15.59 -9.54 -23.30
CA TYR A 62 -16.68 -8.77 -22.73
C TYR A 62 -16.15 -7.59 -21.89
N PHE A 63 -16.69 -6.41 -22.13
CA PHE A 63 -16.30 -5.18 -21.45
C PHE A 63 -14.82 -4.77 -21.62
N GLY A 64 -14.05 -5.46 -22.50
CA GLY A 64 -12.62 -5.25 -22.69
C GLY A 64 -11.77 -5.66 -21.46
N ILE A 65 -12.22 -6.64 -20.70
CA ILE A 65 -11.43 -7.27 -19.62
C ILE A 65 -10.15 -7.86 -20.24
N PRO A 66 -8.96 -7.74 -19.59
CA PRO A 66 -7.74 -8.35 -20.11
C PRO A 66 -7.93 -9.84 -20.44
N ASP A 67 -7.50 -10.28 -21.62
CA ASP A 67 -7.57 -11.67 -22.03
C ASP A 67 -6.48 -12.49 -21.32
N PHE A 68 -6.69 -12.74 -20.02
CA PHE A 68 -5.72 -13.43 -19.17
C PHE A 68 -5.30 -14.80 -19.71
N ALA A 69 -6.18 -15.48 -20.45
CA ALA A 69 -5.86 -16.78 -21.05
C ALA A 69 -4.81 -16.67 -22.17
N LYS A 70 -4.81 -15.57 -22.91
CA LYS A 70 -3.86 -15.33 -24.00
C LYS A 70 -2.60 -14.59 -23.57
N ILE A 71 -2.64 -13.81 -22.48
CA ILE A 71 -1.49 -13.07 -21.98
C ILE A 71 -0.51 -14.07 -21.32
N LYS A 72 0.77 -14.04 -21.75
CA LYS A 72 1.85 -14.89 -21.27
C LYS A 72 3.04 -14.04 -20.83
N PRO A 73 3.95 -14.54 -19.95
CA PRO A 73 5.11 -13.79 -19.49
C PRO A 73 5.97 -13.20 -20.62
N GLU A 74 6.17 -13.92 -21.71
CA GLU A 74 6.95 -13.45 -22.87
C GLU A 74 6.35 -12.23 -23.58
N HIS A 75 5.09 -11.93 -23.40
CA HIS A 75 4.43 -10.77 -24.02
C HIS A 75 4.77 -9.43 -23.34
N TYR A 76 5.14 -9.43 -22.05
CA TYR A 76 5.30 -8.20 -21.28
C TYR A 76 6.50 -7.36 -21.72
N LEU A 77 7.70 -7.96 -21.78
CA LEU A 77 8.91 -7.20 -22.09
C LEU A 77 8.88 -6.53 -23.47
N PRO A 78 8.45 -7.21 -24.58
CA PRO A 78 8.23 -6.54 -25.85
C PRO A 78 7.18 -5.43 -25.78
N ALA A 79 6.07 -5.65 -25.06
CA ALA A 79 5.00 -4.68 -24.94
C ALA A 79 5.44 -3.42 -24.15
N PHE A 80 6.20 -3.58 -23.06
CA PHE A 80 6.80 -2.44 -22.37
C PHE A 80 7.78 -1.66 -23.26
N LYS A 81 8.65 -2.35 -24.00
CA LYS A 81 9.58 -1.69 -24.91
C LYS A 81 8.86 -0.89 -25.99
N ALA A 82 7.82 -1.48 -26.61
CA ALA A 82 7.01 -0.79 -27.61
C ALA A 82 6.26 0.41 -27.01
N GLY A 83 5.65 0.21 -25.83
CA GLY A 83 4.90 1.27 -25.15
C GLY A 83 5.78 2.45 -24.74
N ILE A 84 6.97 2.20 -24.20
CA ILE A 84 7.94 3.26 -23.87
C ILE A 84 8.39 4.00 -25.13
N ALA A 85 8.69 3.28 -26.22
CA ALA A 85 9.09 3.91 -27.49
C ALA A 85 7.95 4.74 -28.09
N GLN A 86 6.73 4.24 -28.05
CA GLN A 86 5.55 4.98 -28.50
C GLN A 86 5.33 6.25 -27.65
N HIS A 87 5.38 6.13 -26.33
CA HIS A 87 5.23 7.27 -25.42
C HIS A 87 6.29 8.34 -25.70
N LYS A 88 7.56 7.96 -25.87
CA LYS A 88 8.63 8.90 -26.26
C LYS A 88 8.32 9.60 -27.60
N ALA A 89 7.75 8.89 -28.57
CA ALA A 89 7.35 9.49 -29.84
C ALA A 89 6.18 10.48 -29.70
N GLU A 90 5.21 10.17 -28.85
CA GLU A 90 4.08 11.03 -28.54
C GLU A 90 4.56 12.31 -27.84
N ILE A 91 5.44 12.20 -26.85
CA ILE A 91 6.08 13.35 -26.17
C ILE A 91 6.91 14.17 -27.16
N GLN A 92 7.69 13.53 -28.04
CA GLN A 92 8.45 14.25 -29.06
C GLN A 92 7.57 15.04 -30.02
N ALA A 93 6.40 14.49 -30.39
CA ALA A 93 5.44 15.21 -31.22
C ALA A 93 4.87 16.48 -30.53
N ILE A 94 4.70 16.43 -29.19
CA ILE A 94 4.32 17.63 -28.43
C ILE A 94 5.44 18.67 -28.45
N ILE A 95 6.68 18.22 -28.29
CA ILE A 95 7.88 19.10 -28.31
C ILE A 95 8.02 19.76 -29.68
N ASP A 96 7.90 18.99 -30.76
CA ASP A 96 8.11 19.43 -32.14
C ASP A 96 6.93 20.24 -32.71
N ASN A 97 5.80 20.30 -32.03
CA ASN A 97 4.66 21.10 -32.46
C ASN A 97 5.06 22.58 -32.53
N PRO A 98 5.00 23.23 -33.74
CA PRO A 98 5.41 24.62 -33.92
C PRO A 98 4.43 25.63 -33.38
N ASP A 99 3.19 25.22 -33.08
CA ASP A 99 2.16 26.10 -32.56
C ASP A 99 2.48 26.57 -31.14
N ALA A 100 1.95 27.72 -30.76
CA ALA A 100 2.07 28.22 -29.40
C ALA A 100 1.48 27.20 -28.41
N PRO A 101 2.15 26.96 -27.26
CA PRO A 101 1.67 26.02 -26.26
C PRO A 101 0.29 26.45 -25.72
N THR A 102 -0.66 25.52 -25.72
CA THR A 102 -2.00 25.65 -25.19
C THR A 102 -2.29 24.54 -24.20
N PHE A 103 -3.37 24.64 -23.43
CA PHE A 103 -3.82 23.56 -22.56
C PHE A 103 -4.04 22.27 -23.39
N ALA A 104 -4.76 22.36 -24.50
CA ALA A 104 -5.08 21.20 -25.34
C ALA A 104 -3.84 20.57 -26.02
N ASN A 105 -2.98 21.37 -26.67
CA ASN A 105 -1.85 20.82 -27.44
C ASN A 105 -0.62 20.45 -26.59
N THR A 106 -0.66 20.74 -25.28
CA THR A 106 0.46 20.46 -24.36
C THR A 106 -0.01 19.62 -23.19
N ILE A 107 -0.92 20.11 -22.36
CA ILE A 107 -1.30 19.44 -21.10
C ILE A 107 -2.20 18.22 -21.37
N GLU A 108 -3.30 18.40 -22.12
CA GLU A 108 -4.16 17.28 -22.51
C GLU A 108 -3.46 16.31 -23.43
N ALA A 109 -2.61 16.79 -24.37
CA ALA A 109 -1.82 15.92 -25.21
C ALA A 109 -0.87 15.02 -24.41
N MET A 110 -0.30 15.51 -23.30
CA MET A 110 0.48 14.69 -22.35
C MET A 110 -0.41 13.67 -21.62
N GLU A 111 -1.57 14.07 -21.13
CA GLU A 111 -2.51 13.19 -20.44
C GLU A 111 -2.99 12.04 -21.34
N TYR A 112 -3.15 12.29 -22.64
CA TYR A 112 -3.55 11.29 -23.63
C TYR A 112 -2.41 10.37 -24.07
N SER A 113 -1.16 10.68 -23.71
CA SER A 113 0.02 9.90 -24.10
C SER A 113 0.25 8.66 -23.23
N GLY A 114 1.08 7.72 -23.68
CA GLY A 114 1.54 6.57 -22.93
C GLY A 114 0.49 5.47 -22.71
N ASN A 115 -0.60 5.45 -23.46
CA ASN A 115 -1.71 4.50 -23.27
C ASN A 115 -1.28 3.03 -23.34
N LEU A 116 -0.36 2.66 -24.24
CA LEU A 116 0.12 1.28 -24.33
C LEU A 116 0.92 0.89 -23.09
N THR A 117 1.80 1.77 -22.59
CA THR A 117 2.55 1.53 -21.35
C THR A 117 1.62 1.33 -20.18
N THR A 118 0.60 2.18 -20.03
CA THR A 118 -0.41 2.08 -18.98
C THR A 118 -1.21 0.77 -19.07
N LYS A 119 -1.64 0.38 -20.24
CA LYS A 119 -2.35 -0.89 -20.50
C LYS A 119 -1.53 -2.11 -20.08
N VAL A 120 -0.24 -2.13 -20.40
CA VAL A 120 0.66 -3.23 -20.03
C VAL A 120 0.94 -3.22 -18.54
N ALA A 121 1.24 -2.05 -17.97
CA ALA A 121 1.57 -1.87 -16.56
C ALA A 121 0.41 -2.25 -15.64
N SER A 122 -0.82 -1.89 -15.99
CA SER A 122 -1.99 -2.24 -15.19
C SER A 122 -2.18 -3.75 -15.05
N VAL A 123 -1.96 -4.54 -16.09
CA VAL A 123 -2.02 -5.99 -16.00
C VAL A 123 -0.81 -6.57 -15.28
N PHE A 124 0.39 -6.10 -15.65
CA PHE A 124 1.65 -6.62 -15.12
C PHE A 124 1.78 -6.47 -13.61
N TYR A 125 1.57 -5.25 -13.10
CA TYR A 125 1.74 -4.97 -11.68
C TYR A 125 0.62 -5.55 -10.81
N ASN A 126 -0.58 -5.71 -11.35
CA ASN A 126 -1.63 -6.48 -10.66
C ASN A 126 -1.20 -7.94 -10.49
N LEU A 127 -0.73 -8.59 -11.55
CA LEU A 127 -0.33 -10.01 -11.49
C LEU A 127 0.95 -10.23 -10.69
N THR A 128 1.93 -9.32 -10.73
CA THR A 128 3.12 -9.44 -9.87
C THR A 128 2.80 -9.36 -8.37
N GLY A 129 1.67 -8.76 -7.99
CA GLY A 129 1.19 -8.74 -6.62
C GLY A 129 0.27 -9.92 -6.27
N ALA A 130 -0.64 -10.26 -7.18
CA ALA A 130 -1.74 -11.17 -6.89
C ALA A 130 -1.51 -12.63 -7.35
N ASP A 131 -0.70 -12.85 -8.39
CA ASP A 131 -0.45 -14.18 -8.96
C ASP A 131 0.93 -14.25 -9.64
N THR A 132 1.98 -14.00 -8.86
CA THR A 132 3.36 -13.90 -9.35
C THR A 132 3.99 -15.27 -9.64
N ASN A 133 5.05 -15.25 -10.44
CA ASN A 133 5.95 -16.38 -10.66
C ASN A 133 7.37 -15.88 -10.95
N GLU A 134 8.35 -16.79 -11.00
CA GLU A 134 9.76 -16.45 -11.24
C GLU A 134 9.96 -15.64 -12.54
N GLN A 135 9.23 -15.96 -13.60
CA GLN A 135 9.36 -15.25 -14.88
C GLN A 135 8.89 -13.80 -14.76
N LEU A 136 7.75 -13.55 -14.11
CA LEU A 136 7.26 -12.19 -13.83
C LEU A 136 8.22 -11.40 -12.95
N GLN A 137 8.82 -12.03 -11.94
CA GLN A 137 9.82 -11.40 -11.09
C GLN A 137 11.09 -11.00 -11.86
N VAL A 138 11.59 -11.87 -12.74
CA VAL A 138 12.72 -11.55 -13.62
C VAL A 138 12.40 -10.41 -14.57
N ILE A 139 11.19 -10.38 -15.13
CA ILE A 139 10.72 -9.29 -15.99
C ILE A 139 10.61 -7.99 -15.20
N SER A 140 10.08 -8.03 -13.98
CA SER A 140 9.95 -6.86 -13.11
C SER A 140 11.29 -6.17 -12.86
N LYS A 141 12.34 -6.95 -12.55
CA LYS A 141 13.72 -6.43 -12.37
C LYS A 141 14.28 -5.75 -13.63
N LYS A 142 13.84 -6.16 -14.83
CA LYS A 142 14.24 -5.53 -16.11
C LYS A 142 13.41 -4.29 -16.43
N VAL A 143 12.12 -4.32 -16.17
CA VAL A 143 11.17 -3.27 -16.58
C VAL A 143 11.23 -2.06 -15.64
N ALA A 144 11.42 -2.25 -14.34
CA ALA A 144 11.45 -1.16 -13.39
C ALA A 144 12.47 -0.05 -13.72
N PRO A 145 13.76 -0.36 -14.01
CA PRO A 145 14.71 0.68 -14.42
C PRO A 145 14.38 1.31 -15.77
N MET A 146 13.77 0.56 -16.71
CA MET A 146 13.36 1.11 -18.01
C MET A 146 12.25 2.17 -17.84
N LEU A 147 11.25 1.91 -16.99
CA LEU A 147 10.17 2.85 -16.71
C LEU A 147 10.68 4.06 -15.96
N SER A 148 11.57 3.86 -14.98
CA SER A 148 12.19 4.98 -14.24
C SER A 148 12.98 5.91 -15.18
N SER A 149 13.83 5.35 -16.03
CA SER A 149 14.57 6.14 -17.02
C SER A 149 13.66 6.85 -18.02
N ALA A 150 12.59 6.20 -18.46
CA ALA A 150 11.63 6.82 -19.39
C ALA A 150 10.89 8.01 -18.73
N ASN A 151 10.55 7.87 -17.46
CA ASN A 151 9.93 8.96 -16.69
C ASN A 151 10.90 10.13 -16.48
N ASP A 152 12.15 9.86 -16.14
CA ASP A 152 13.19 10.88 -16.01
C ASP A 152 13.46 11.60 -17.33
N ASP A 153 13.43 10.91 -18.48
CA ASP A 153 13.59 11.50 -19.80
C ASP A 153 12.45 12.48 -20.15
N ILE A 154 11.26 12.29 -19.59
CA ILE A 154 10.12 13.21 -19.76
C ILE A 154 10.25 14.39 -18.78
N LEU A 155 10.36 14.11 -17.47
CA LEU A 155 10.29 15.15 -16.44
C LEU A 155 11.51 16.08 -16.43
N LEU A 156 12.67 15.62 -16.91
CA LEU A 156 13.89 16.44 -17.03
C LEU A 156 14.10 17.04 -18.44
N ASN A 157 13.09 16.93 -19.32
CA ASN A 157 13.17 17.48 -20.67
C ASN A 157 12.88 18.99 -20.65
N ASP A 158 13.90 19.80 -20.93
CA ASP A 158 13.77 21.25 -20.92
C ASP A 158 12.78 21.79 -21.94
N ALA A 159 12.79 21.25 -23.18
CA ALA A 159 11.92 21.76 -24.23
C ALA A 159 10.43 21.51 -23.89
N LEU A 160 10.11 20.33 -23.36
CA LEU A 160 8.77 20.01 -22.89
C LEU A 160 8.38 20.89 -21.70
N PHE A 161 9.28 21.03 -20.72
CA PHE A 161 9.02 21.84 -19.55
C PHE A 161 8.75 23.32 -19.90
N GLN A 162 9.46 23.89 -20.89
CA GLN A 162 9.17 25.27 -21.33
C GLN A 162 7.75 25.41 -21.92
N LYS A 163 7.25 24.40 -22.62
CA LYS A 163 5.85 24.40 -23.10
C LYS A 163 4.85 24.32 -21.94
N VAL A 164 5.06 23.40 -21.00
CA VAL A 164 4.20 23.29 -19.80
C VAL A 164 4.21 24.58 -18.99
N LYS A 165 5.40 25.17 -18.77
CA LYS A 165 5.58 26.44 -18.05
C LYS A 165 4.90 27.61 -18.76
N ALA A 166 4.95 27.66 -20.07
CA ALA A 166 4.25 28.68 -20.86
C ALA A 166 2.73 28.63 -20.63
N VAL A 167 2.13 27.43 -20.68
CA VAL A 167 0.68 27.27 -20.38
C VAL A 167 0.39 27.66 -18.94
N TYR A 168 1.18 27.17 -17.97
CA TYR A 168 1.00 27.44 -16.55
C TYR A 168 1.08 28.92 -16.20
N ASN A 169 2.01 29.68 -16.81
CA ASN A 169 2.16 31.11 -16.58
C ASN A 169 0.96 31.94 -17.07
N HIS A 170 0.17 31.41 -18.00
CA HIS A 170 -1.04 32.06 -18.52
C HIS A 170 -2.33 31.53 -17.89
N ARG A 171 -2.26 30.61 -16.88
CA ARG A 171 -3.40 29.90 -16.30
C ARG A 171 -4.56 30.81 -15.89
N ASP A 172 -4.25 32.01 -15.33
CA ASP A 172 -5.28 32.94 -14.86
C ASP A 172 -6.10 33.58 -16.00
N SER A 173 -5.61 33.49 -17.24
CA SER A 173 -6.29 33.96 -18.45
C SER A 173 -6.99 32.85 -19.24
N LEU A 174 -6.83 31.60 -18.84
CA LEU A 174 -7.46 30.45 -19.45
C LEU A 174 -8.84 30.20 -18.83
N SER A 175 -9.83 29.89 -19.66
CA SER A 175 -11.18 29.50 -19.19
C SER A 175 -11.22 28.00 -18.87
N LEU A 176 -10.42 27.57 -17.90
CA LEU A 176 -10.36 26.17 -17.46
C LEU A 176 -11.47 25.87 -16.44
N ASN A 177 -12.04 24.67 -16.51
CA ASN A 177 -12.84 24.13 -15.42
C ASN A 177 -11.94 23.67 -14.26
N VAL A 178 -12.54 23.25 -13.13
CA VAL A 178 -11.79 22.85 -11.91
C VAL A 178 -10.85 21.69 -12.21
N ALA A 179 -11.31 20.64 -12.89
CA ALA A 179 -10.51 19.46 -13.23
C ALA A 179 -9.33 19.82 -14.16
N GLN A 180 -9.55 20.68 -15.15
CA GLN A 180 -8.52 21.17 -16.06
C GLN A 180 -7.48 22.03 -15.34
N ALA A 181 -7.92 22.93 -14.46
CA ALA A 181 -7.02 23.76 -13.66
C ALA A 181 -6.16 22.88 -12.75
N LYS A 182 -6.74 21.85 -12.13
CA LYS A 182 -6.03 20.88 -11.30
C LYS A 182 -5.03 20.06 -12.12
N LEU A 183 -5.42 19.56 -13.29
CA LEU A 183 -4.50 18.83 -14.18
C LEU A 183 -3.30 19.69 -14.59
N LEU A 184 -3.50 20.97 -14.93
CA LEU A 184 -2.43 21.90 -15.27
C LEU A 184 -1.49 22.12 -14.09
N GLU A 185 -2.03 22.33 -12.89
CA GLU A 185 -1.23 22.52 -11.68
C GLU A 185 -0.42 21.27 -11.35
N ASP A 186 -1.03 20.09 -11.35
CA ASP A 186 -0.36 18.83 -11.04
C ASP A 186 0.72 18.49 -12.07
N THR A 187 0.45 18.74 -13.36
CA THR A 187 1.44 18.58 -14.41
C THR A 187 2.64 19.50 -14.19
N TYR A 188 2.42 20.78 -13.94
CA TYR A 188 3.51 21.72 -13.66
C TYR A 188 4.32 21.34 -12.41
N LYS A 189 3.62 20.96 -11.33
CA LYS A 189 4.25 20.46 -10.09
C LYS A 189 5.09 19.19 -10.34
N SER A 190 4.60 18.26 -11.14
CA SER A 190 5.34 17.03 -11.48
C SER A 190 6.70 17.36 -12.11
N PHE A 191 6.77 18.32 -13.03
CA PHE A 191 8.04 18.75 -13.61
C PHE A 191 8.94 19.46 -12.62
N THR A 192 8.42 20.44 -11.88
CA THR A 192 9.25 21.22 -10.93
C THR A 192 9.78 20.32 -9.81
N ARG A 193 8.97 19.41 -9.30
CA ARG A 193 9.33 18.41 -8.29
C ARG A 193 10.17 17.27 -8.87
N GLY A 194 10.11 17.04 -10.17
CA GLY A 194 11.00 16.12 -10.91
C GLY A 194 12.39 16.69 -11.17
N GLY A 195 12.61 18.01 -10.93
CA GLY A 195 13.89 18.67 -11.08
C GLY A 195 14.06 19.48 -12.37
N ALA A 196 12.99 19.75 -13.10
CA ALA A 196 13.05 20.48 -14.37
C ALA A 196 13.68 21.88 -14.26
N ASN A 197 13.55 22.55 -13.12
CA ASN A 197 14.13 23.87 -12.85
C ASN A 197 15.62 23.83 -12.45
N LEU A 198 16.24 22.67 -12.28
CA LEU A 198 17.61 22.52 -11.86
C LEU A 198 18.59 22.81 -13.01
N SER A 199 19.83 23.21 -12.66
CA SER A 199 20.91 23.22 -13.61
C SER A 199 21.26 21.81 -14.10
N GLU A 200 21.93 21.66 -15.26
CA GLU A 200 22.34 20.35 -15.76
C GLU A 200 23.28 19.60 -14.79
N ALA A 201 24.11 20.32 -14.05
CA ALA A 201 24.94 19.72 -13.01
C ALA A 201 24.10 19.18 -11.85
N ASP A 202 23.06 19.92 -11.43
CA ASP A 202 22.17 19.50 -10.37
C ASP A 202 21.22 18.39 -10.80
N LYS A 203 20.76 18.38 -12.07
CA LYS A 203 20.02 17.25 -12.65
C LYS A 203 20.85 15.97 -12.63
N THR A 204 22.14 16.06 -12.97
CA THR A 204 23.07 14.91 -12.89
C THR A 204 23.21 14.42 -11.46
N LYS A 205 23.36 15.35 -10.49
CA LYS A 205 23.41 15.03 -9.07
C LYS A 205 22.11 14.37 -8.58
N LEU A 206 20.95 14.90 -8.97
CA LEU A 206 19.64 14.35 -8.64
C LEU A 206 19.47 12.90 -9.12
N ARG A 207 19.86 12.63 -10.38
CA ARG A 207 19.85 11.24 -10.93
C ARG A 207 20.70 10.29 -10.07
N GLY A 208 21.92 10.73 -9.68
CA GLY A 208 22.78 9.92 -8.80
C GLY A 208 22.23 9.69 -7.40
N LEU A 209 21.53 10.67 -6.82
CA LEU A 209 20.84 10.53 -5.53
C LEU A 209 19.65 9.55 -5.64
N ASN A 210 18.83 9.67 -6.69
CA ASN A 210 17.71 8.78 -6.93
C ASN A 210 18.15 7.33 -7.12
N GLU A 211 19.21 7.09 -7.90
CA GLU A 211 19.79 5.76 -8.11
C GLU A 211 20.25 5.11 -6.78
N GLN A 212 21.00 5.88 -5.96
CA GLN A 212 21.47 5.39 -4.67
C GLN A 212 20.32 5.09 -3.70
N ILE A 213 19.33 5.98 -3.60
CA ILE A 213 18.15 5.77 -2.75
C ILE A 213 17.38 4.52 -3.22
N GLY A 214 17.19 4.35 -4.51
CA GLY A 214 16.51 3.19 -5.08
C GLY A 214 17.24 1.88 -4.77
N LYS A 215 18.58 1.85 -4.91
CA LYS A 215 19.41 0.69 -4.58
C LYS A 215 19.30 0.32 -3.09
N LEU A 216 19.44 1.30 -2.21
CA LEU A 216 19.35 1.09 -0.75
C LEU A 216 17.94 0.65 -0.33
N SER A 217 16.90 1.13 -1.01
CA SER A 217 15.52 0.71 -0.78
C SER A 217 15.30 -0.77 -1.07
N LEU A 218 15.85 -1.27 -2.18
CA LEU A 218 15.82 -2.70 -2.52
C LEU A 218 16.62 -3.53 -1.51
N GLU A 219 17.84 -3.09 -1.18
CA GLU A 219 18.71 -3.76 -0.22
C GLU A 219 18.06 -3.86 1.18
N PHE A 220 17.41 -2.79 1.64
CA PHE A 220 16.64 -2.79 2.89
C PHE A 220 15.53 -3.85 2.88
N GLY A 221 14.76 -3.92 1.81
CA GLY A 221 13.67 -4.89 1.66
C GLY A 221 14.16 -6.33 1.61
N ASP A 222 15.22 -6.60 0.86
CA ASP A 222 15.83 -7.92 0.73
C ASP A 222 16.40 -8.40 2.07
N ASN A 223 17.11 -7.53 2.80
CA ASN A 223 17.64 -7.84 4.12
C ASN A 223 16.52 -8.15 5.13
N LEU A 224 15.47 -7.33 5.16
CA LEU A 224 14.34 -7.58 6.05
C LEU A 224 13.65 -8.91 5.76
N LEU A 225 13.49 -9.25 4.48
CA LEU A 225 12.92 -10.53 4.07
C LEU A 225 13.79 -11.70 4.52
N ALA A 226 15.10 -11.59 4.32
CA ALA A 226 16.06 -12.61 4.74
C ALA A 226 16.04 -12.83 6.26
N GLU A 227 16.06 -11.75 7.05
CA GLU A 227 15.95 -11.80 8.52
C GLU A 227 14.63 -12.43 8.98
N THR A 228 13.51 -12.02 8.38
CA THR A 228 12.19 -12.56 8.72
C THR A 228 12.10 -14.07 8.45
N ASN A 229 12.73 -14.53 7.37
CA ASN A 229 12.71 -15.93 6.97
C ASN A 229 13.72 -16.78 7.74
N ALA A 230 14.80 -16.18 8.24
CA ALA A 230 15.86 -16.90 8.97
C ALA A 230 15.48 -17.22 10.41
N PHE A 231 14.60 -16.44 11.03
CA PHE A 231 14.25 -16.63 12.44
C PHE A 231 13.39 -17.88 12.67
N GLU A 232 13.77 -18.69 13.64
CA GLU A 232 13.05 -19.89 14.08
C GLU A 232 13.10 -20.02 15.60
N LEU A 233 11.93 -20.13 16.22
CA LEU A 233 11.81 -20.64 17.59
C LEU A 233 11.42 -22.12 17.50
N VAL A 234 12.39 -23.00 17.73
CA VAL A 234 12.19 -24.46 17.70
C VAL A 234 11.84 -24.94 19.09
N ILE A 235 10.71 -25.60 19.24
CA ILE A 235 10.23 -26.18 20.51
C ILE A 235 10.30 -27.69 20.42
N ASP A 236 11.00 -28.30 21.39
CA ASP A 236 11.21 -29.77 21.48
C ASP A 236 10.24 -30.44 22.45
N SER A 237 9.76 -29.71 23.46
CA SER A 237 8.91 -30.22 24.52
C SER A 237 7.44 -29.87 24.31
N LYS A 238 6.55 -30.87 24.34
CA LYS A 238 5.11 -30.62 24.29
C LYS A 238 4.61 -29.80 25.51
N ALA A 239 5.31 -29.85 26.64
CA ALA A 239 4.95 -29.05 27.81
C ALA A 239 5.08 -27.54 27.57
N ASP A 240 5.99 -27.12 26.69
CA ASP A 240 6.22 -25.72 26.34
C ASP A 240 5.15 -25.16 25.37
N LEU A 241 4.23 -26.00 24.91
CA LEU A 241 3.06 -25.62 24.09
C LEU A 241 1.83 -25.33 24.95
N ALA A 242 1.93 -25.38 26.27
CA ALA A 242 0.82 -25.12 27.17
C ALA A 242 0.16 -23.75 26.89
N GLY A 243 -1.16 -23.70 26.90
CA GLY A 243 -1.96 -22.52 26.58
C GLY A 243 -2.27 -22.32 25.09
N LEU A 244 -1.47 -22.88 24.18
CA LEU A 244 -1.68 -22.71 22.74
C LEU A 244 -2.90 -23.50 22.21
N PRO A 245 -3.72 -22.92 21.33
CA PRO A 245 -4.77 -23.61 20.60
C PRO A 245 -4.23 -24.75 19.71
N GLU A 246 -5.04 -25.78 19.50
CA GLU A 246 -4.62 -26.98 18.77
C GLU A 246 -4.27 -26.71 17.28
N ASP A 247 -5.01 -25.82 16.64
CA ASP A 247 -4.76 -25.38 15.27
C ASP A 247 -3.42 -24.64 15.14
N VAL A 248 -3.05 -23.84 16.13
CA VAL A 248 -1.73 -23.15 16.21
C VAL A 248 -0.60 -24.17 16.37
N ILE A 249 -0.78 -25.16 17.25
CA ILE A 249 0.18 -26.27 17.46
C ILE A 249 0.37 -27.08 16.17
N ASN A 250 -0.73 -27.42 15.49
CA ASN A 250 -0.69 -28.17 14.24
C ASN A 250 0.02 -27.40 13.12
N THR A 251 -0.22 -26.10 13.02
CA THR A 251 0.46 -25.22 12.06
C THR A 251 1.96 -25.16 12.35
N ALA A 252 2.37 -25.05 13.61
CA ALA A 252 3.76 -25.04 14.01
C ALA A 252 4.47 -26.37 13.71
N ALA A 253 3.77 -27.52 13.88
CA ALA A 253 4.29 -28.83 13.50
C ALA A 253 4.50 -28.96 11.98
N GLN A 254 3.57 -28.46 11.16
CA GLN A 254 3.73 -28.43 9.71
C GLN A 254 4.89 -27.52 9.28
N THR A 255 5.07 -26.38 9.94
CA THR A 255 6.18 -25.47 9.72
C THR A 255 7.52 -26.16 10.07
N ALA A 256 7.55 -26.94 11.17
CA ALA A 256 8.73 -27.71 11.56
C ALA A 256 9.15 -28.71 10.49
N VAL A 257 8.19 -29.48 9.94
CA VAL A 257 8.45 -30.41 8.82
C VAL A 257 9.05 -29.67 7.61
N LYS A 258 8.44 -28.56 7.20
CA LYS A 258 8.92 -27.75 6.05
C LYS A 258 10.33 -27.21 6.26
N ARG A 259 10.74 -26.98 7.52
CA ARG A 259 12.04 -26.43 7.90
C ARG A 259 13.06 -27.47 8.37
N GLY A 260 12.75 -28.77 8.24
CA GLY A 260 13.66 -29.87 8.57
C GLY A 260 13.74 -30.22 10.06
N HIS A 261 12.76 -29.82 10.87
CA HIS A 261 12.65 -30.10 12.30
C HIS A 261 11.51 -31.10 12.60
N GLU A 262 11.47 -32.24 11.90
CA GLU A 262 10.43 -33.24 12.11
C GLU A 262 10.30 -33.66 13.58
N GLY A 263 9.05 -33.80 14.05
CA GLY A 263 8.76 -34.18 15.44
C GLY A 263 8.83 -33.05 16.46
N LYS A 264 9.08 -31.81 16.01
CA LYS A 264 9.13 -30.60 16.81
C LYS A 264 8.07 -29.60 16.34
N TRP A 265 8.10 -28.40 16.93
CA TRP A 265 7.25 -27.28 16.56
C TRP A 265 8.10 -26.05 16.26
N VAL A 266 7.82 -25.36 15.16
CA VAL A 266 8.57 -24.15 14.78
C VAL A 266 7.61 -22.97 14.68
N PHE A 267 7.95 -21.92 15.45
CA PHE A 267 7.30 -20.62 15.38
C PHE A 267 8.22 -19.60 14.72
N THR A 268 7.64 -18.71 13.95
CA THR A 268 8.37 -17.69 13.17
C THR A 268 7.89 -16.28 13.52
N THR A 269 8.56 -15.27 12.99
CA THR A 269 8.17 -13.87 13.17
C THR A 269 7.04 -13.42 12.23
N SER A 270 6.45 -14.32 11.44
CA SER A 270 5.25 -14.00 10.65
C SER A 270 4.03 -13.75 11.55
N ARG A 271 3.19 -12.78 11.20
CA ARG A 271 2.02 -12.42 12.03
C ARG A 271 1.13 -13.60 12.41
N PRO A 272 0.76 -14.52 11.49
CA PRO A 272 -0.05 -15.68 11.85
C PRO A 272 0.62 -16.64 12.85
N SER A 273 1.94 -16.60 12.98
CA SER A 273 2.69 -17.43 13.92
C SER A 273 2.92 -16.71 15.26
N ILE A 274 3.45 -15.48 15.22
CA ILE A 274 3.81 -14.76 16.44
C ILE A 274 2.60 -14.32 17.26
N THR A 275 1.56 -13.79 16.62
CA THR A 275 0.42 -13.19 17.37
C THR A 275 -0.30 -14.23 18.23
N PRO A 276 -0.71 -15.42 17.73
CA PRO A 276 -1.30 -16.44 18.58
C PRO A 276 -0.35 -16.94 19.67
N PHE A 277 0.95 -17.04 19.37
CA PHE A 277 1.93 -17.48 20.36
C PHE A 277 2.03 -16.49 21.53
N LEU A 278 2.19 -15.20 21.26
CA LEU A 278 2.25 -14.15 22.28
C LEU A 278 0.94 -14.03 23.07
N THR A 279 -0.19 -14.37 22.45
CA THR A 279 -1.52 -14.29 23.07
C THR A 279 -1.79 -15.46 24.02
N TYR A 280 -1.38 -16.68 23.64
CA TYR A 280 -1.87 -17.89 24.30
C TYR A 280 -0.80 -18.71 24.99
N ALA A 281 0.49 -18.64 24.60
CA ALA A 281 1.53 -19.46 25.19
C ALA A 281 1.74 -19.13 26.67
N ASP A 282 1.63 -20.11 27.57
CA ASP A 282 1.87 -19.92 29.01
C ASP A 282 3.35 -19.68 29.33
N ASN A 283 4.27 -20.24 28.53
CA ASN A 283 5.70 -20.10 28.75
C ASN A 283 6.19 -18.67 28.41
N ARG A 284 6.42 -17.87 29.48
CA ARG A 284 6.84 -16.48 29.41
C ARG A 284 8.21 -16.30 28.72
N ASP A 285 9.16 -17.18 28.99
CA ASP A 285 10.52 -17.06 28.45
C ASP A 285 10.51 -17.28 26.92
N LEU A 286 9.66 -18.19 26.43
CA LEU A 286 9.50 -18.41 24.99
C LEU A 286 8.75 -17.25 24.32
N ARG A 287 7.80 -16.60 25.00
CA ARG A 287 7.20 -15.34 24.49
C ARG A 287 8.27 -14.26 24.35
N GLU A 288 9.17 -14.12 25.33
CA GLU A 288 10.28 -13.16 25.26
C GLU A 288 11.20 -13.42 24.05
N VAL A 289 11.60 -14.68 23.85
CA VAL A 289 12.48 -15.07 22.72
C VAL A 289 11.83 -14.71 21.39
N LEU A 290 10.58 -15.10 21.19
CA LEU A 290 9.87 -14.85 19.93
C LEU A 290 9.59 -13.35 19.70
N TYR A 291 9.21 -12.61 20.75
CA TYR A 291 9.01 -11.17 20.69
C TYR A 291 10.29 -10.43 20.32
N LYS A 292 11.43 -10.76 20.97
CA LYS A 292 12.74 -10.18 20.64
C LYS A 292 13.14 -10.51 19.20
N GLY A 293 12.93 -11.75 18.75
CA GLY A 293 13.16 -12.13 17.37
C GLY A 293 12.36 -11.27 16.38
N TYR A 294 11.16 -10.83 16.76
CA TYR A 294 10.35 -9.95 15.95
C TYR A 294 10.83 -8.49 15.96
N VAL A 295 11.06 -7.91 17.14
CA VAL A 295 11.37 -6.48 17.27
C VAL A 295 12.82 -6.13 16.96
N GLU A 296 13.71 -7.13 16.86
CA GLU A 296 15.14 -6.95 16.52
C GLU A 296 15.45 -7.29 15.05
N ARG A 297 14.47 -7.51 14.20
CA ARG A 297 14.71 -7.79 12.78
C ARG A 297 15.50 -6.67 12.11
N GLY A 298 16.54 -7.03 11.36
CA GLY A 298 17.45 -6.09 10.73
C GLY A 298 18.34 -5.29 11.70
N ASN A 299 18.44 -5.71 12.98
CA ASN A 299 19.23 -5.11 14.04
C ASN A 299 20.21 -6.10 14.72
N ASN A 300 20.71 -7.09 13.99
CA ASN A 300 21.46 -8.19 14.56
C ASN A 300 22.98 -8.18 14.26
N ASP A 301 23.52 -7.07 13.76
CA ASP A 301 24.93 -6.90 13.38
C ASP A 301 25.46 -8.00 12.43
N ASN A 302 24.56 -8.58 11.64
CA ASN A 302 24.85 -9.62 10.65
C ASN A 302 24.82 -9.06 9.20
N ALA A 303 24.86 -9.95 8.21
CA ALA A 303 24.84 -9.55 6.79
C ALA A 303 23.54 -8.86 6.35
N ASN A 304 22.45 -9.03 7.10
CA ASN A 304 21.13 -8.47 6.81
C ASN A 304 20.79 -7.25 7.69
N ASP A 305 21.80 -6.65 8.33
CA ASP A 305 21.61 -5.49 9.21
C ASP A 305 21.24 -4.24 8.43
N ASN A 306 20.15 -3.58 8.79
CA ASN A 306 19.63 -2.42 8.10
C ASN A 306 20.03 -1.06 8.69
N LYS A 307 20.72 -1.02 9.85
CA LYS A 307 21.05 0.23 10.54
C LYS A 307 21.81 1.23 9.66
N LYS A 308 22.85 0.76 8.95
CA LYS A 308 23.65 1.62 8.07
C LYS A 308 22.91 2.03 6.81
N ILE A 309 22.08 1.14 6.27
CA ILE A 309 21.29 1.36 5.04
C ILE A 309 20.28 2.47 5.28
N LEU A 310 19.46 2.35 6.32
CA LEU A 310 18.42 3.33 6.63
C LEU A 310 19.00 4.72 6.98
N ALA A 311 20.08 4.77 7.75
CA ALA A 311 20.74 6.01 8.12
C ALA A 311 21.32 6.74 6.89
N LYS A 312 21.96 5.99 5.98
CA LYS A 312 22.44 6.55 4.71
C LYS A 312 21.29 7.02 3.83
N MET A 313 20.20 6.26 3.78
CA MET A 313 19.02 6.64 2.98
C MET A 313 18.37 7.92 3.49
N ALA A 314 18.22 8.09 4.81
CA ALA A 314 17.68 9.30 5.40
C ALA A 314 18.56 10.53 5.06
N ALA A 315 19.88 10.39 5.12
CA ALA A 315 20.84 11.44 4.74
C ALA A 315 20.73 11.81 3.25
N LEU A 316 20.65 10.82 2.35
CA LEU A 316 20.48 11.05 0.90
C LEU A 316 19.12 11.71 0.58
N ARG A 317 18.07 11.36 1.30
CA ARG A 317 16.76 11.99 1.17
C ARG A 317 16.77 13.44 1.61
N ALA A 318 17.48 13.77 2.70
CA ALA A 318 17.68 15.15 3.14
C ALA A 318 18.46 15.95 2.10
N GLU A 319 19.56 15.40 1.56
CA GLU A 319 20.36 16.03 0.52
C GLU A 319 19.52 16.27 -0.76
N ARG A 320 18.75 15.28 -1.19
CA ARG A 320 17.86 15.41 -2.35
C ARG A 320 16.82 16.51 -2.14
N ALA A 321 16.17 16.54 -0.98
CA ALA A 321 15.16 17.55 -0.69
C ALA A 321 15.75 18.97 -0.72
N GLN A 322 16.94 19.18 -0.14
CA GLN A 322 17.59 20.49 -0.15
C GLN A 322 18.08 20.87 -1.55
N LEU A 323 18.56 19.91 -2.36
CA LEU A 323 18.85 20.14 -3.78
C LEU A 323 17.64 20.67 -4.54
N MET A 324 16.44 20.18 -4.18
CA MET A 324 15.16 20.59 -4.74
C MET A 324 14.58 21.87 -4.11
N GLY A 325 15.28 22.51 -3.18
CA GLY A 325 14.87 23.75 -2.52
C GLY A 325 14.00 23.58 -1.28
N TYR A 326 13.81 22.36 -0.80
CA TYR A 326 13.01 22.07 0.39
C TYR A 326 13.88 21.97 1.65
N LYS A 327 13.34 22.39 2.78
CA LYS A 327 14.03 22.37 4.08
C LYS A 327 14.40 20.95 4.50
N THR A 328 13.48 19.99 4.33
CA THR A 328 13.67 18.57 4.68
C THR A 328 12.91 17.67 3.70
N HIS A 329 13.19 16.37 3.75
CA HIS A 329 12.45 15.39 2.95
C HIS A 329 10.94 15.37 3.30
N ALA A 330 10.58 15.55 4.57
CA ALA A 330 9.18 15.64 4.97
C ALA A 330 8.47 16.85 4.33
N HIS A 331 9.10 18.03 4.26
CA HIS A 331 8.53 19.18 3.55
C HIS A 331 8.34 18.89 2.05
N PHE A 332 9.31 18.21 1.43
CA PHE A 332 9.20 17.79 0.04
C PHE A 332 8.01 16.85 -0.18
N VAL A 333 7.81 15.87 0.69
CA VAL A 333 6.72 14.89 0.53
C VAL A 333 5.36 15.51 0.82
N LEU A 334 5.25 16.27 1.93
CA LEU A 334 3.96 16.74 2.43
C LEU A 334 3.36 17.92 1.64
N GLU A 335 4.15 18.62 0.84
CA GLU A 335 3.63 19.67 -0.06
C GLU A 335 2.44 19.19 -0.91
N GLU A 336 2.43 17.91 -1.32
CA GLU A 336 1.36 17.32 -2.13
C GLU A 336 0.44 16.41 -1.30
N ARG A 337 0.32 16.68 -0.01
CA ARG A 337 -0.58 15.98 0.90
C ARG A 337 -1.60 16.96 1.49
N THR A 338 -2.70 16.43 1.99
CA THR A 338 -3.72 17.27 2.64
C THR A 338 -3.19 17.92 3.91
N ALA A 339 -2.23 17.29 4.60
CA ALA A 339 -1.53 17.86 5.76
C ALA A 339 -0.59 19.01 5.41
N GLN A 340 -0.10 19.11 4.17
CA GLN A 340 0.75 20.16 3.60
C GLN A 340 2.13 20.30 4.25
N THR A 341 2.26 20.25 5.56
CA THR A 341 3.53 20.47 6.29
C THR A 341 3.75 19.43 7.40
N PRO A 342 5.03 19.12 7.74
CA PRO A 342 5.31 18.28 8.90
C PRO A 342 4.83 18.88 10.20
N GLU A 343 4.82 20.20 10.32
CA GLU A 343 4.33 20.92 11.50
C GLU A 343 2.86 20.60 11.78
N ASN A 344 2.01 20.57 10.76
CA ASN A 344 0.60 20.21 10.89
C ASN A 344 0.42 18.76 11.38
N VAL A 345 1.27 17.85 10.90
CA VAL A 345 1.24 16.46 11.38
C VAL A 345 1.70 16.36 12.83
N TYR A 346 2.78 17.04 13.21
CA TYR A 346 3.21 17.08 14.63
C TYR A 346 2.14 17.69 15.53
N GLU A 347 1.45 18.73 15.08
CA GLU A 347 0.31 19.31 15.85
C GLU A 347 -0.79 18.29 16.10
N LEU A 348 -1.16 17.52 15.07
CA LEU A 348 -2.13 16.42 15.21
C LEU A 348 -1.64 15.37 16.20
N LEU A 349 -0.40 14.90 16.05
CA LEU A 349 0.16 13.89 16.95
C LEU A 349 0.16 14.37 18.41
N ASN A 350 0.52 15.63 18.64
CA ASN A 350 0.54 16.22 19.98
C ASN A 350 -0.86 16.37 20.60
N LYS A 351 -1.92 16.47 19.79
CA LYS A 351 -3.32 16.47 20.28
C LYS A 351 -3.80 15.09 20.71
N VAL A 352 -3.39 14.04 20.02
CA VAL A 352 -3.86 12.66 20.30
C VAL A 352 -3.01 11.98 21.37
N TRP A 353 -1.69 12.20 21.35
CA TRP A 353 -0.71 11.47 22.14
C TRP A 353 -1.00 11.42 23.64
N PRO A 354 -1.33 12.54 24.32
CA PRO A 354 -1.54 12.51 25.78
C PRO A 354 -2.69 11.60 26.21
N ALA A 355 -3.79 11.62 25.49
CA ALA A 355 -4.95 10.77 25.77
C ALA A 355 -4.65 9.28 25.50
N ALA A 356 -3.95 8.99 24.42
CA ALA A 356 -3.55 7.63 24.07
C ALA A 356 -2.56 7.05 25.09
N LEU A 357 -1.56 7.84 25.50
CA LEU A 357 -0.56 7.42 26.49
C LEU A 357 -1.21 7.17 27.87
N ALA A 358 -2.06 8.08 28.34
CA ALA A 358 -2.76 7.89 29.61
C ALA A 358 -3.65 6.63 29.63
N GLN A 359 -4.30 6.32 28.50
CA GLN A 359 -5.07 5.10 28.36
C GLN A 359 -4.16 3.85 28.35
N ALA A 360 -3.02 3.89 27.66
CA ALA A 360 -2.06 2.80 27.65
C ALA A 360 -1.44 2.55 29.03
N GLU A 361 -1.14 3.60 29.81
CA GLU A 361 -0.67 3.50 31.20
C GLU A 361 -1.73 2.85 32.10
N SER A 362 -3.02 3.17 31.89
CA SER A 362 -4.12 2.50 32.57
C SER A 362 -4.22 1.02 32.22
N GLU A 363 -4.03 0.67 30.95
CA GLU A 363 -3.99 -0.72 30.47
C GLU A 363 -2.81 -1.50 31.09
N VAL A 364 -1.63 -0.87 31.20
CA VAL A 364 -0.47 -1.43 31.92
C VAL A 364 -0.80 -1.71 33.39
N ALA A 365 -1.45 -0.74 34.08
CA ALA A 365 -1.82 -0.90 35.50
C ALA A 365 -2.81 -2.06 35.71
N ASP A 366 -3.80 -2.21 34.83
CA ASP A 366 -4.77 -3.32 34.88
C ASP A 366 -4.04 -4.67 34.72
N MET A 367 -3.12 -4.78 33.73
CA MET A 367 -2.35 -6.01 33.49
C MET A 367 -1.36 -6.31 34.62
N GLN A 368 -0.69 -5.31 35.19
CA GLN A 368 0.22 -5.50 36.32
C GLN A 368 -0.56 -5.96 37.56
N THR A 369 -1.77 -5.44 37.77
CA THR A 369 -2.65 -5.89 38.84
C THR A 369 -3.00 -7.36 38.71
N LEU A 370 -3.31 -7.82 37.50
CA LEU A 370 -3.58 -9.23 37.20
C LEU A 370 -2.34 -10.12 37.45
N ILE A 371 -1.15 -9.69 36.99
CA ILE A 371 0.12 -10.39 37.26
C ILE A 371 0.31 -10.60 38.76
N ASN A 372 0.12 -9.54 39.56
CA ASN A 372 0.31 -9.62 41.00
C ASN A 372 -0.74 -10.55 41.66
N GLN A 373 -1.98 -10.56 41.18
CA GLN A 373 -3.05 -11.46 41.66
C GLN A 373 -2.77 -12.93 41.34
N GLU A 374 -2.12 -13.20 40.21
CA GLU A 374 -1.68 -14.55 39.81
C GLU A 374 -0.37 -14.98 40.52
N GLY A 375 0.20 -14.14 41.40
CA GLY A 375 1.43 -14.42 42.13
C GLY A 375 2.71 -14.17 41.33
N GLY A 376 2.63 -13.45 40.21
CA GLY A 376 3.79 -13.03 39.42
C GLY A 376 4.58 -11.92 40.14
N GLU A 377 5.90 -12.12 40.28
CA GLU A 377 6.83 -11.15 40.90
C GLU A 377 7.64 -10.35 39.87
N PHE A 378 7.09 -10.15 38.67
CA PHE A 378 7.77 -9.45 37.58
C PHE A 378 6.96 -8.23 37.11
N LYS A 379 7.68 -7.27 36.53
CA LYS A 379 7.07 -6.12 35.87
C LYS A 379 6.59 -6.54 34.48
N LEU A 380 5.43 -6.05 34.06
CA LEU A 380 4.92 -6.22 32.71
C LEU A 380 5.99 -5.79 31.69
N ALA A 381 6.21 -6.60 30.66
CA ALA A 381 7.12 -6.31 29.58
C ALA A 381 6.37 -6.42 28.21
N GLY A 382 6.98 -5.96 27.13
CA GLY A 382 6.35 -5.97 25.80
C GLY A 382 5.88 -7.35 25.35
N TRP A 383 6.60 -8.42 25.69
CA TRP A 383 6.22 -9.82 25.39
C TRP A 383 5.08 -10.37 26.24
N ASP A 384 4.66 -9.65 27.29
CA ASP A 384 3.56 -10.03 28.16
C ASP A 384 2.24 -9.38 27.73
N TRP A 385 2.30 -8.32 26.90
CA TRP A 385 1.14 -7.48 26.57
C TRP A 385 -0.03 -8.27 26.01
N TRP A 386 0.20 -9.07 24.95
CA TRP A 386 -0.87 -9.83 24.29
C TRP A 386 -1.50 -10.87 25.24
N TYR A 387 -0.68 -11.56 26.02
CA TYR A 387 -1.12 -12.59 26.94
C TYR A 387 -2.01 -12.05 28.05
N TYR A 388 -1.59 -10.98 28.73
CA TYR A 388 -2.37 -10.40 29.82
C TYR A 388 -3.52 -9.53 29.33
N SER A 389 -3.40 -8.85 28.23
CA SER A 389 -4.52 -8.12 27.61
C SER A 389 -5.65 -9.06 27.19
N ASP A 390 -5.34 -10.24 26.62
CA ASP A 390 -6.37 -11.23 26.27
C ASP A 390 -7.09 -11.76 27.51
N LYS A 391 -6.39 -12.09 28.58
CA LYS A 391 -7.00 -12.49 29.87
C LYS A 391 -7.96 -11.43 30.41
N ILE A 392 -7.56 -10.15 30.39
CA ILE A 392 -8.43 -9.03 30.81
C ILE A 392 -9.62 -8.90 29.88
N ARG A 393 -9.42 -9.01 28.56
CA ARG A 393 -10.51 -8.96 27.56
C ARG A 393 -11.56 -10.02 27.84
N VAL A 394 -11.12 -11.27 28.05
CA VAL A 394 -12.02 -12.39 28.36
C VAL A 394 -12.74 -12.15 29.70
N ALA A 395 -12.03 -11.74 30.75
CA ALA A 395 -12.62 -11.48 32.07
C ALA A 395 -13.63 -10.32 32.04
N LYS A 396 -13.31 -9.22 31.33
CA LYS A 396 -14.10 -7.97 31.34
C LYS A 396 -15.33 -8.03 30.43
N TYR A 397 -15.21 -8.68 29.26
CA TYR A 397 -16.27 -8.67 28.25
C TYR A 397 -16.92 -10.04 28.04
N SER A 398 -16.39 -11.11 28.65
CA SER A 398 -16.82 -12.50 28.38
C SER A 398 -16.93 -12.78 26.87
N PHE A 399 -15.98 -12.23 26.12
CA PHE A 399 -15.96 -12.25 24.66
C PHE A 399 -14.80 -13.11 24.14
N ASN A 400 -15.16 -14.16 23.42
CA ASN A 400 -14.23 -14.99 22.66
C ASN A 400 -14.55 -14.81 21.18
N GLU A 401 -13.58 -14.39 20.40
CA GLU A 401 -13.72 -14.13 18.95
C GLU A 401 -14.18 -15.40 18.18
N GLN A 402 -13.80 -16.58 18.63
CA GLN A 402 -14.27 -17.84 18.04
C GLN A 402 -15.81 -17.97 18.02
N GLN A 403 -16.51 -17.26 18.93
CA GLN A 403 -17.98 -17.26 18.96
C GLN A 403 -18.59 -16.46 17.79
N THR A 404 -17.84 -15.56 17.17
CA THR A 404 -18.35 -14.71 16.07
C THR A 404 -18.12 -15.34 14.69
N ARG A 405 -17.04 -16.11 14.51
CA ARG A 405 -16.66 -16.69 13.22
C ARG A 405 -17.79 -17.45 12.50
N PRO A 406 -18.64 -18.25 13.18
CA PRO A 406 -19.74 -18.94 12.51
C PRO A 406 -20.77 -18.03 11.83
N TYR A 407 -20.78 -16.73 12.17
CA TYR A 407 -21.70 -15.73 11.60
C TYR A 407 -21.08 -14.94 10.44
N PHE A 408 -19.75 -15.00 10.29
CA PHE A 408 -19.01 -14.25 9.26
C PHE A 408 -18.42 -15.19 8.21
N SER A 409 -19.28 -15.97 7.52
CA SER A 409 -18.81 -16.63 6.31
C SER A 409 -18.49 -15.59 5.23
N LEU A 410 -17.51 -15.88 4.35
CA LEU A 410 -17.17 -15.01 3.23
C LEU A 410 -18.39 -14.65 2.39
N GLU A 411 -19.26 -15.64 2.08
CA GLU A 411 -20.47 -15.42 1.30
C GLU A 411 -21.42 -14.43 1.98
N ASN A 412 -21.68 -14.61 3.27
CA ASN A 412 -22.54 -13.71 4.02
C ASN A 412 -21.92 -12.30 4.09
N THR A 413 -20.62 -12.19 4.31
CA THR A 413 -19.94 -10.90 4.42
C THR A 413 -19.96 -10.16 3.08
N LEU A 414 -19.81 -10.86 1.95
CA LEU A 414 -20.00 -10.28 0.62
C LEU A 414 -21.42 -9.73 0.42
N GLN A 415 -22.43 -10.46 0.86
CA GLN A 415 -23.81 -9.95 0.84
C GLN A 415 -23.96 -8.70 1.71
N GLY A 416 -23.23 -8.61 2.83
CA GLY A 416 -23.21 -7.45 3.71
C GLY A 416 -22.68 -6.19 3.03
N VAL A 417 -21.54 -6.29 2.34
CA VAL A 417 -20.98 -5.13 1.62
C VAL A 417 -21.84 -4.71 0.43
N PHE A 418 -22.39 -5.68 -0.31
CA PHE A 418 -23.28 -5.39 -1.44
C PHE A 418 -24.61 -4.77 -1.00
N TYR A 419 -25.19 -5.28 0.11
CA TYR A 419 -26.37 -4.68 0.73
C TYR A 419 -26.10 -3.23 1.13
N THR A 420 -24.96 -2.97 1.79
CA THR A 420 -24.59 -1.62 2.22
C THR A 420 -24.44 -0.67 1.05
N ALA A 421 -23.75 -1.06 -0.02
CA ALA A 421 -23.59 -0.26 -1.22
C ALA A 421 -24.93 -0.02 -1.93
N ASN A 422 -25.82 -1.01 -1.95
CA ASN A 422 -27.17 -0.83 -2.51
C ASN A 422 -27.98 0.19 -1.71
N ARG A 423 -27.98 0.08 -0.38
CA ARG A 423 -28.72 0.99 0.50
C ARG A 423 -28.20 2.43 0.42
N LEU A 424 -26.89 2.62 0.33
CA LEU A 424 -26.28 3.95 0.25
C LEU A 424 -26.40 4.55 -1.16
N PHE A 425 -26.04 3.80 -2.19
CA PHE A 425 -25.78 4.35 -3.52
C PHE A 425 -26.71 3.80 -4.62
N GLY A 426 -27.55 2.82 -4.29
CA GLY A 426 -28.45 2.17 -5.26
C GLY A 426 -27.75 1.17 -6.19
N ILE A 427 -26.48 0.83 -5.91
CA ILE A 427 -25.68 -0.09 -6.71
C ILE A 427 -26.24 -1.50 -6.60
N THR A 428 -26.28 -2.21 -7.73
CA THR A 428 -26.61 -3.65 -7.76
C THR A 428 -25.48 -4.43 -8.44
N VAL A 429 -25.27 -5.66 -8.00
CA VAL A 429 -24.20 -6.53 -8.52
C VAL A 429 -24.80 -7.83 -9.05
N LYS A 430 -24.20 -8.37 -10.11
CA LYS A 430 -24.58 -9.66 -10.69
C LYS A 430 -23.33 -10.48 -10.94
N GLU A 431 -23.19 -11.61 -10.27
CA GLU A 431 -22.04 -12.49 -10.46
C GLU A 431 -22.03 -13.11 -11.86
N ARG A 432 -20.84 -13.20 -12.44
CA ARG A 432 -20.57 -13.77 -13.78
C ARG A 432 -19.44 -14.78 -13.68
N THR A 433 -19.72 -16.01 -14.02
CA THR A 433 -18.75 -17.12 -14.00
C THR A 433 -18.04 -17.34 -15.33
N ASP A 434 -18.52 -16.70 -16.38
CA ASP A 434 -18.06 -16.84 -17.76
C ASP A 434 -17.06 -15.74 -18.20
N LEU A 435 -16.77 -14.76 -17.33
CA LEU A 435 -15.84 -13.68 -17.66
C LEU A 435 -14.37 -14.09 -17.46
N PRO A 436 -13.44 -13.49 -18.23
CA PRO A 436 -12.01 -13.76 -18.07
C PRO A 436 -11.50 -13.46 -16.66
N LYS A 437 -10.68 -14.36 -16.11
CA LYS A 437 -10.03 -14.22 -14.80
C LYS A 437 -8.61 -14.76 -14.86
N TYR A 438 -7.73 -14.21 -14.02
CA TYR A 438 -6.31 -14.58 -14.02
C TYR A 438 -6.00 -15.82 -13.16
N ASN A 439 -6.91 -16.18 -12.25
CA ASN A 439 -6.81 -17.36 -11.41
C ASN A 439 -8.21 -17.95 -11.20
N GLU A 440 -8.32 -19.27 -11.08
CA GLU A 440 -9.60 -19.95 -10.94
C GLU A 440 -10.41 -19.54 -9.70
N GLU A 441 -9.73 -19.11 -8.64
CA GLU A 441 -10.34 -18.65 -7.38
C GLU A 441 -10.91 -17.22 -7.46
N VAL A 442 -10.61 -16.47 -8.52
CA VAL A 442 -11.13 -15.10 -8.72
C VAL A 442 -12.60 -15.15 -9.09
N ARG A 443 -13.38 -14.33 -8.43
CA ARG A 443 -14.81 -14.13 -8.72
C ARG A 443 -15.02 -12.81 -9.43
N THR A 444 -16.04 -12.72 -10.28
CA THR A 444 -16.27 -11.53 -11.11
C THR A 444 -17.74 -11.13 -11.08
N TRP A 445 -18.01 -9.83 -10.98
CA TRP A 445 -19.35 -9.25 -10.99
C TRP A 445 -19.48 -8.13 -12.00
N GLU A 446 -20.64 -8.08 -12.66
CA GLU A 446 -21.16 -6.87 -13.28
C GLU A 446 -21.71 -5.95 -12.19
N VAL A 447 -21.38 -4.67 -12.25
CA VAL A 447 -21.84 -3.65 -11.30
C VAL A 447 -22.70 -2.64 -12.05
N TYR A 448 -23.92 -2.46 -11.58
CA TYR A 448 -24.92 -1.58 -12.17
C TYR A 448 -25.20 -0.41 -11.24
N ASP A 449 -25.35 0.79 -11.81
CA ASP A 449 -25.76 1.97 -11.07
C ASP A 449 -27.29 1.95 -10.79
N LYS A 450 -27.75 2.91 -9.99
CA LYS A 450 -29.16 3.09 -9.59
C LYS A 450 -30.14 3.20 -10.75
N ASN A 451 -29.70 3.60 -11.93
CA ASN A 451 -30.48 3.68 -13.17
C ASN A 451 -30.48 2.36 -13.98
N GLY A 452 -29.77 1.33 -13.49
CA GLY A 452 -29.64 0.03 -14.16
C GLY A 452 -28.62 -0.01 -15.28
N GLU A 453 -27.78 1.01 -15.45
CA GLU A 453 -26.69 1.02 -16.42
C GLU A 453 -25.48 0.26 -15.88
N LEU A 454 -24.83 -0.54 -16.73
CA LEU A 454 -23.59 -1.23 -16.42
C LEU A 454 -22.47 -0.19 -16.27
N MET A 455 -21.97 -0.02 -15.04
CA MET A 455 -20.99 1.01 -14.72
C MET A 455 -19.56 0.48 -14.52
N ALA A 456 -19.40 -0.76 -14.10
CA ALA A 456 -18.09 -1.34 -13.79
C ALA A 456 -18.09 -2.86 -13.88
N ILE A 457 -16.88 -3.43 -13.96
CA ILE A 457 -16.62 -4.82 -13.62
C ILE A 457 -15.82 -4.87 -12.32
N PHE A 458 -16.24 -5.70 -11.39
CA PHE A 458 -15.57 -5.93 -10.11
C PHE A 458 -15.05 -7.35 -10.03
N LEU A 459 -13.76 -7.51 -9.68
CA LEU A 459 -13.11 -8.79 -9.43
C LEU A 459 -12.78 -8.91 -7.93
N GLY A 460 -13.00 -10.08 -7.36
CA GLY A 460 -12.64 -10.39 -5.98
C GLY A 460 -11.72 -11.61 -5.91
N ASP A 461 -10.57 -11.43 -5.32
CA ASP A 461 -9.53 -12.44 -5.13
C ASP A 461 -9.25 -12.62 -3.63
N TYR A 462 -9.96 -13.56 -3.00
CA TYR A 462 -10.11 -13.60 -1.55
C TYR A 462 -9.11 -14.50 -0.81
N PHE A 463 -8.60 -15.57 -1.44
CA PHE A 463 -7.87 -16.60 -0.71
C PHE A 463 -6.36 -16.46 -0.78
N VAL A 464 -5.68 -16.79 0.32
CA VAL A 464 -4.22 -16.85 0.38
C VAL A 464 -3.66 -17.90 -0.59
N ARG A 465 -2.52 -17.58 -1.24
CA ARG A 465 -1.73 -18.55 -2.03
C ARG A 465 -0.28 -18.10 -2.11
N ASP A 466 0.63 -19.04 -2.39
CA ASP A 466 2.08 -18.80 -2.42
C ASP A 466 2.50 -17.78 -3.49
N SER A 467 1.72 -17.67 -4.58
CA SER A 467 1.92 -16.71 -5.66
C SER A 467 1.39 -15.30 -5.36
N LYS A 468 0.78 -15.07 -4.18
CA LYS A 468 0.15 -13.81 -3.80
C LYS A 468 0.90 -13.12 -2.67
N ARG A 469 1.12 -11.81 -2.80
CA ARG A 469 1.66 -10.96 -1.74
C ARG A 469 0.67 -10.91 -0.56
N GLY A 470 1.20 -10.88 0.66
CA GLY A 470 0.41 -10.71 1.88
C GLY A 470 -0.22 -9.31 2.00
N GLY A 471 -1.23 -9.21 2.84
CA GLY A 471 -2.05 -8.01 3.05
C GLY A 471 -3.32 -8.03 2.22
N ALA A 472 -4.02 -6.88 2.19
CA ALA A 472 -5.19 -6.65 1.36
C ALA A 472 -4.99 -5.35 0.58
N TRP A 473 -5.60 -5.23 -0.59
CA TRP A 473 -5.56 -4.02 -1.40
C TRP A 473 -6.60 -4.01 -2.50
N MET A 474 -6.97 -2.81 -2.91
CA MET A 474 -7.69 -2.54 -4.16
C MET A 474 -6.71 -2.14 -5.26
N ASN A 475 -7.02 -2.50 -6.51
CA ASN A 475 -6.34 -2.00 -7.69
C ASN A 475 -7.30 -1.97 -8.91
N SER A 476 -6.82 -1.43 -10.04
CA SER A 476 -7.59 -1.37 -11.28
C SER A 476 -6.83 -2.00 -12.45
N TYR A 477 -7.56 -2.71 -13.32
CA TYR A 477 -7.10 -3.09 -14.65
C TYR A 477 -7.41 -2.02 -15.68
N ARG A 478 -8.43 -1.21 -15.43
CA ARG A 478 -8.81 -0.03 -16.18
C ARG A 478 -9.47 1.00 -15.25
N GLN A 479 -9.01 2.23 -15.32
CA GLN A 479 -9.61 3.36 -14.60
C GLN A 479 -10.78 3.95 -15.39
N GLN A 480 -11.69 4.65 -14.69
CA GLN A 480 -12.74 5.45 -15.29
C GLN A 480 -12.15 6.77 -15.83
N TYR A 481 -12.63 7.26 -16.96
CA TYR A 481 -12.40 8.62 -17.46
C TYR A 481 -13.35 8.93 -18.63
N ASN A 482 -13.57 10.22 -18.88
CA ASN A 482 -14.38 10.74 -19.99
C ASN A 482 -13.53 11.66 -20.88
N MET A 483 -12.52 11.11 -21.56
CA MET A 483 -11.58 11.87 -22.39
C MET A 483 -11.90 11.71 -23.87
N ASP A 484 -11.86 12.82 -24.63
CA ASP A 484 -11.98 12.84 -26.09
C ASP A 484 -13.19 12.02 -26.63
N GLY A 485 -14.32 12.13 -25.93
CA GLY A 485 -15.56 11.40 -26.27
C GLY A 485 -15.53 9.91 -25.92
N VAL A 486 -14.49 9.42 -25.24
CA VAL A 486 -14.38 8.04 -24.77
C VAL A 486 -14.83 7.96 -23.31
N ASP A 487 -16.00 7.35 -23.07
CA ASP A 487 -16.47 6.99 -21.73
C ASP A 487 -15.85 5.64 -21.31
N SER A 488 -14.73 5.70 -20.60
CA SER A 488 -14.02 4.52 -20.10
C SER A 488 -14.61 4.05 -18.79
N LYS A 489 -15.26 2.88 -18.79
CA LYS A 489 -15.80 2.25 -17.58
C LYS A 489 -14.71 1.48 -16.83
N PRO A 490 -14.65 1.53 -15.48
CA PRO A 490 -13.58 0.93 -14.70
C PRO A 490 -13.68 -0.60 -14.60
N ILE A 491 -12.51 -1.25 -14.44
CA ILE A 491 -12.37 -2.67 -14.07
C ILE A 491 -11.54 -2.71 -12.80
N ILE A 492 -12.18 -3.02 -11.69
CA ILE A 492 -11.61 -2.93 -10.34
C ILE A 492 -11.41 -4.32 -9.76
N VAL A 493 -10.38 -4.48 -8.94
CA VAL A 493 -10.11 -5.72 -8.21
C VAL A 493 -9.81 -5.46 -6.75
N ASN A 494 -10.43 -6.24 -5.86
CA ASN A 494 -10.02 -6.39 -4.47
C ASN A 494 -9.25 -7.70 -4.31
N VAL A 495 -8.08 -7.63 -3.64
CA VAL A 495 -7.23 -8.78 -3.36
C VAL A 495 -7.04 -8.90 -1.86
N LEU A 496 -7.36 -10.08 -1.31
CA LEU A 496 -7.29 -10.38 0.12
C LEU A 496 -6.54 -11.71 0.34
N ASN A 497 -6.31 -12.08 1.59
CA ASN A 497 -5.57 -13.28 1.98
C ASN A 497 -6.29 -14.06 3.08
N TYR A 498 -7.56 -14.39 2.86
CA TYR A 498 -8.35 -15.18 3.81
C TYR A 498 -7.94 -16.65 3.80
N PRO A 499 -8.17 -17.36 4.92
CA PRO A 499 -8.04 -18.81 4.94
C PRO A 499 -9.03 -19.47 3.98
N ARG A 500 -8.59 -20.57 3.34
CA ARG A 500 -9.48 -21.36 2.47
C ARG A 500 -10.52 -22.13 3.27
N PRO A 501 -11.65 -22.48 2.65
CA PRO A 501 -12.59 -23.46 3.21
C PRO A 501 -11.87 -24.76 3.60
N VAL A 502 -12.33 -25.41 4.67
CA VAL A 502 -11.78 -26.69 5.13
C VAL A 502 -12.89 -27.74 5.13
N GLY A 503 -12.74 -28.78 4.31
CA GLY A 503 -13.76 -29.80 4.12
C GLY A 503 -15.04 -29.19 3.55
N ASP A 504 -16.18 -29.46 4.19
CA ASP A 504 -17.50 -28.95 3.80
C ASP A 504 -17.84 -27.59 4.48
N GLU A 505 -16.94 -27.02 5.27
CA GLU A 505 -17.18 -25.75 5.94
C GLU A 505 -16.81 -24.58 5.02
N PRO A 506 -17.62 -23.48 4.98
CA PRO A 506 -17.27 -22.29 4.20
C PRO A 506 -16.07 -21.59 4.82
N ALA A 507 -15.45 -20.66 4.08
CA ALA A 507 -14.45 -19.76 4.64
C ALA A 507 -15.11 -18.90 5.74
N LEU A 508 -14.71 -19.12 6.98
CA LEU A 508 -15.19 -18.38 8.16
C LEU A 508 -14.16 -17.32 8.53
N LEU A 509 -14.61 -16.07 8.53
CA LEU A 509 -13.78 -14.90 8.79
C LEU A 509 -13.78 -14.54 10.28
N THR A 510 -12.70 -13.96 10.73
CA THR A 510 -12.68 -13.18 11.97
C THR A 510 -13.47 -11.89 11.80
N PHE A 511 -13.75 -11.17 12.88
CA PHE A 511 -14.37 -9.86 12.79
C PHE A 511 -13.49 -8.85 12.04
N ASP A 512 -12.18 -8.90 12.28
CA ASP A 512 -11.18 -8.06 11.62
C ASP A 512 -11.09 -8.34 10.11
N GLU A 513 -11.08 -9.62 9.71
CA GLU A 513 -11.12 -10.01 8.30
C GLU A 513 -12.41 -9.54 7.61
N ALA A 514 -13.55 -9.65 8.28
CA ALA A 514 -14.82 -9.14 7.76
C ALA A 514 -14.82 -7.60 7.62
N SER A 515 -14.22 -6.89 8.59
CA SER A 515 -14.04 -5.43 8.52
C SER A 515 -13.10 -5.03 7.37
N THR A 516 -12.02 -5.80 7.16
CA THR A 516 -11.10 -5.60 6.01
C THR A 516 -11.83 -5.72 4.68
N LEU A 517 -12.83 -6.61 4.54
CA LEU A 517 -13.63 -6.70 3.32
C LEU A 517 -14.45 -5.43 3.07
N PHE A 518 -15.02 -4.83 4.11
CA PHE A 518 -15.70 -3.53 4.00
C PHE A 518 -14.72 -2.41 3.62
N HIS A 519 -13.52 -2.42 4.19
CA HIS A 519 -12.44 -1.48 3.86
C HIS A 519 -12.07 -1.55 2.38
N GLU A 520 -11.66 -2.72 1.89
CA GLU A 520 -11.24 -2.89 0.50
C GLU A 520 -12.38 -2.62 -0.49
N PHE A 521 -13.61 -2.92 -0.10
CA PHE A 521 -14.77 -2.57 -0.91
C PHE A 521 -15.05 -1.06 -0.90
N GLY A 522 -14.69 -0.34 0.15
CA GLY A 522 -14.70 1.13 0.19
C GLY A 522 -13.75 1.75 -0.85
N HIS A 523 -12.54 1.21 -0.98
CA HIS A 523 -11.64 1.57 -2.08
C HIS A 523 -12.21 1.18 -3.45
N ALA A 524 -12.82 -0.01 -3.55
CA ALA A 524 -13.47 -0.42 -4.80
C ALA A 524 -14.61 0.53 -5.20
N LEU A 525 -15.43 0.98 -4.25
CA LEU A 525 -16.46 2.00 -4.50
C LEU A 525 -15.86 3.32 -4.98
N HIS A 526 -14.74 3.77 -4.39
CA HIS A 526 -14.03 4.96 -4.84
C HIS A 526 -13.56 4.83 -6.31
N GLY A 527 -13.10 3.64 -6.71
CA GLY A 527 -12.72 3.36 -8.10
C GLY A 527 -13.91 3.21 -9.04
N MET A 528 -14.98 2.51 -8.62
CA MET A 528 -16.15 2.23 -9.46
C MET A 528 -17.08 3.42 -9.64
N LEU A 529 -17.22 4.27 -8.61
CA LEU A 529 -18.08 5.45 -8.63
C LEU A 529 -17.39 6.70 -9.16
N SER A 530 -16.10 6.62 -9.51
CA SER A 530 -15.37 7.71 -10.16
C SER A 530 -16.11 8.20 -11.41
N ASP A 531 -16.22 9.54 -11.58
CA ASP A 531 -16.85 10.20 -12.72
C ASP A 531 -16.04 11.47 -13.05
N VAL A 532 -14.83 11.27 -13.56
CA VAL A 532 -13.85 12.32 -13.83
C VAL A 532 -13.56 12.42 -15.32
N GLU A 533 -13.07 13.59 -15.75
CA GLU A 533 -12.68 13.85 -17.12
C GLU A 533 -11.36 13.13 -17.47
N TYR A 534 -10.35 13.24 -16.60
CA TYR A 534 -8.99 12.77 -16.86
C TYR A 534 -8.64 11.49 -16.09
N ARG A 535 -7.95 10.57 -16.77
CA ARG A 535 -7.54 9.28 -16.19
C ARG A 535 -6.64 9.44 -14.96
N SER A 536 -5.72 10.42 -14.98
CA SER A 536 -4.80 10.67 -13.85
C SER A 536 -5.50 11.14 -12.58
N GLN A 537 -6.77 11.56 -12.69
CA GLN A 537 -7.61 12.01 -11.57
C GLN A 537 -8.58 10.93 -11.06
N ALA A 538 -8.61 9.75 -11.67
CA ALA A 538 -9.65 8.74 -11.42
C ALA A 538 -9.57 8.09 -10.03
N GLY A 539 -10.71 8.02 -9.36
CA GLY A 539 -10.91 7.21 -8.14
C GLY A 539 -9.84 7.42 -7.07
N THR A 540 -9.05 6.40 -6.81
CA THR A 540 -8.00 6.42 -5.77
C THR A 540 -6.74 7.23 -6.14
N SER A 541 -6.75 7.97 -7.28
CA SER A 541 -5.67 8.91 -7.65
C SER A 541 -5.78 10.22 -6.86
N VAL A 542 -5.70 10.12 -5.54
CA VAL A 542 -5.80 11.21 -4.56
C VAL A 542 -4.55 11.25 -3.68
N PRO A 543 -4.32 12.33 -2.90
CA PRO A 543 -3.23 12.35 -1.92
C PRO A 543 -3.26 11.15 -0.98
N ARG A 544 -2.07 10.64 -0.62
CA ARG A 544 -1.95 9.42 0.18
C ARG A 544 -2.64 9.49 1.54
N ASP A 545 -2.63 10.66 2.17
CA ASP A 545 -3.29 10.90 3.45
C ASP A 545 -4.80 11.11 3.35
N TYR A 546 -5.36 10.96 2.14
CA TYR A 546 -6.79 10.99 1.88
C TYR A 546 -7.31 9.66 1.31
N VAL A 547 -6.44 8.83 0.74
CA VAL A 547 -6.85 7.61 0.01
C VAL A 547 -7.57 6.59 0.90
N GLU A 548 -7.18 6.51 2.19
CA GLU A 548 -7.80 5.60 3.16
C GLU A 548 -9.15 6.12 3.71
N PHE A 549 -9.48 7.37 3.46
CA PHE A 549 -10.70 7.98 4.00
C PHE A 549 -11.98 7.26 3.55
N PRO A 550 -12.24 7.00 2.25
CA PRO A 550 -13.44 6.30 1.82
C PRO A 550 -13.54 4.86 2.35
N SER A 551 -12.40 4.14 2.43
CA SER A 551 -12.35 2.77 2.92
C SER A 551 -12.65 2.69 4.42
N GLN A 552 -12.02 3.54 5.23
CA GLN A 552 -12.25 3.60 6.67
C GLN A 552 -13.67 4.07 7.04
N VAL A 553 -14.29 4.91 6.23
CA VAL A 553 -15.73 5.25 6.40
C VAL A 553 -16.57 3.98 6.27
N MET A 554 -16.32 3.14 5.25
CA MET A 554 -17.10 1.93 5.00
C MET A 554 -17.01 0.90 6.13
N GLU A 555 -15.90 0.80 6.85
CA GLU A 555 -15.75 -0.09 8.01
C GLU A 555 -16.82 0.15 9.09
N ASN A 556 -17.29 1.38 9.24
CA ASN A 556 -18.27 1.72 10.27
C ASN A 556 -19.59 0.99 10.10
N TRP A 557 -19.99 0.59 8.89
CA TRP A 557 -21.22 -0.19 8.65
C TRP A 557 -21.12 -1.62 9.17
N MET A 558 -19.90 -2.19 9.24
CA MET A 558 -19.67 -3.54 9.77
C MET A 558 -20.17 -3.71 11.21
N THR A 559 -20.19 -2.62 12.00
CA THR A 559 -20.60 -2.64 13.41
C THR A 559 -22.07 -2.24 13.63
N GLN A 560 -22.79 -1.85 12.58
CA GLN A 560 -24.17 -1.38 12.73
C GLN A 560 -25.15 -2.56 12.89
N PRO A 561 -25.99 -2.56 13.94
CA PRO A 561 -26.93 -3.67 14.17
C PRO A 561 -27.86 -3.95 12.99
N GLU A 562 -28.29 -2.90 12.27
CA GLU A 562 -29.15 -3.03 11.09
C GLU A 562 -28.42 -3.78 9.96
N VAL A 563 -27.13 -3.55 9.76
CA VAL A 563 -26.31 -4.20 8.73
C VAL A 563 -25.99 -5.64 9.15
N LEU A 564 -25.54 -5.84 10.40
CA LEU A 564 -25.25 -7.16 10.93
C LEU A 564 -26.48 -8.09 10.85
N ALA A 565 -27.68 -7.58 11.12
CA ALA A 565 -28.90 -8.36 11.04
C ALA A 565 -29.18 -8.90 9.61
N GLN A 566 -28.65 -8.27 8.58
CA GLN A 566 -28.85 -8.68 7.19
C GLN A 566 -27.93 -9.86 6.81
N PHE A 567 -26.65 -9.81 7.21
CA PHE A 567 -25.66 -10.74 6.69
C PHE A 567 -25.02 -11.64 7.76
N ALA A 568 -24.91 -11.19 9.01
CA ALA A 568 -24.25 -11.97 10.06
C ALA A 568 -25.16 -13.14 10.51
N LYS A 569 -25.21 -14.19 9.70
CA LYS A 569 -26.04 -15.38 9.89
C LYS A 569 -25.15 -16.60 10.09
N HIS A 570 -25.51 -17.42 11.08
CA HIS A 570 -24.79 -18.65 11.37
C HIS A 570 -24.81 -19.60 10.17
N TYR A 571 -23.65 -20.02 9.69
CA TYR A 571 -23.49 -20.75 8.41
C TYR A 571 -24.23 -22.11 8.37
N LYS A 572 -24.47 -22.77 9.53
CA LYS A 572 -25.23 -24.03 9.61
C LYS A 572 -26.72 -23.83 9.85
N THR A 573 -27.09 -22.91 10.76
CA THR A 573 -28.49 -22.76 11.20
C THR A 573 -29.24 -21.64 10.48
N GLY A 574 -28.53 -20.67 9.86
CA GLY A 574 -29.13 -19.49 9.27
C GLY A 574 -29.61 -18.44 10.28
N GLU A 575 -29.42 -18.68 11.58
CA GLU A 575 -29.85 -17.77 12.63
C GLU A 575 -28.98 -16.50 12.61
N VAL A 576 -29.63 -15.35 12.78
CA VAL A 576 -28.97 -14.05 12.89
C VAL A 576 -28.13 -14.01 14.17
N ILE A 577 -26.98 -13.34 14.10
CA ILE A 577 -26.08 -13.14 15.23
C ILE A 577 -26.87 -12.59 16.46
N PRO A 578 -26.71 -13.20 17.66
CA PRO A 578 -27.42 -12.77 18.86
C PRO A 578 -27.07 -11.33 19.23
N GLN A 579 -28.06 -10.53 19.64
CA GLN A 579 -27.86 -9.14 20.06
C GLN A 579 -26.84 -8.98 21.21
N GLU A 580 -26.79 -9.96 22.11
CA GLU A 580 -25.80 -9.98 23.20
C GLU A 580 -24.37 -10.11 22.65
N LEU A 581 -24.17 -10.88 21.58
CA LEU A 581 -22.86 -11.00 20.94
C LEU A 581 -22.49 -9.70 20.19
N VAL A 582 -23.45 -9.04 19.55
CA VAL A 582 -23.25 -7.73 18.92
C VAL A 582 -22.82 -6.68 19.95
N LYS A 583 -23.48 -6.64 21.12
CA LYS A 583 -23.09 -5.75 22.22
C LYS A 583 -21.67 -6.02 22.74
N LYS A 584 -21.27 -7.30 22.83
CA LYS A 584 -19.91 -7.68 23.21
C LYS A 584 -18.88 -7.23 22.18
N ILE A 585 -19.15 -7.40 20.88
CA ILE A 585 -18.30 -6.88 19.80
C ILE A 585 -18.12 -5.36 19.94
N GLN A 586 -19.22 -4.61 20.09
CA GLN A 586 -19.19 -3.16 20.25
C GLN A 586 -18.47 -2.70 21.53
N ALA A 587 -18.64 -3.42 22.64
CA ALA A 587 -17.93 -3.14 23.87
C ALA A 587 -16.43 -3.44 23.76
N ALA A 588 -16.07 -4.53 23.10
CA ALA A 588 -14.68 -4.93 22.90
C ALA A 588 -13.94 -4.06 21.86
N SER A 589 -14.63 -3.35 20.96
CA SER A 589 -14.00 -2.49 19.96
C SER A 589 -13.18 -1.32 20.56
N LYS A 590 -13.49 -0.93 21.81
CA LYS A 590 -12.76 0.12 22.55
C LYS A 590 -11.68 -0.45 23.47
N PHE A 591 -11.52 -1.77 23.51
CA PHE A 591 -10.52 -2.42 24.35
C PHE A 591 -9.13 -2.26 23.73
N ASN A 592 -8.10 -2.05 24.57
CA ASN A 592 -6.71 -1.97 24.16
C ASN A 592 -6.39 -0.83 23.16
N GLN A 593 -7.23 0.21 23.12
CA GLN A 593 -7.05 1.34 22.20
C GLN A 593 -5.92 2.28 22.63
N GLY A 594 -5.52 2.28 23.90
CA GLY A 594 -4.32 2.95 24.37
C GLY A 594 -3.08 2.36 23.68
N PHE A 595 -2.90 1.06 23.80
CA PHE A 595 -1.81 0.32 23.14
C PHE A 595 -1.80 0.54 21.62
N ALA A 596 -2.92 0.26 20.95
CA ALA A 596 -2.99 0.32 19.48
C ALA A 596 -2.67 1.73 18.95
N THR A 597 -3.11 2.77 19.65
CA THR A 597 -2.84 4.15 19.26
C THR A 597 -1.40 4.56 19.57
N VAL A 598 -0.85 4.17 20.72
CA VAL A 598 0.53 4.49 21.12
C VAL A 598 1.55 3.80 20.24
N GLU A 599 1.43 2.48 19.97
CA GLU A 599 2.37 1.76 19.10
C GLU A 599 2.41 2.35 17.68
N TYR A 600 1.23 2.72 17.15
CA TYR A 600 1.09 3.33 15.84
C TYR A 600 1.70 4.74 15.78
N MET A 601 1.36 5.60 16.74
CA MET A 601 1.83 6.98 16.79
C MET A 601 3.33 7.08 17.08
N ALA A 602 3.89 6.13 17.84
CA ALA A 602 5.33 6.03 18.04
C ALA A 602 6.07 5.79 16.71
N ALA A 603 5.57 4.88 15.88
CA ALA A 603 6.11 4.65 14.55
C ALA A 603 5.92 5.87 13.63
N THR A 604 4.76 6.52 13.70
CA THR A 604 4.47 7.74 12.91
C THR A 604 5.44 8.87 13.23
N LYS A 605 5.69 9.11 14.52
CA LYS A 605 6.65 10.12 14.94
C LYS A 605 8.07 9.77 14.52
N LEU A 606 8.44 8.50 14.65
CA LEU A 606 9.76 8.01 14.22
C LEU A 606 9.98 8.21 12.72
N ASP A 607 8.95 7.97 11.88
CA ASP A 607 8.98 8.28 10.45
C ASP A 607 9.26 9.76 10.19
N LEU A 608 8.50 10.65 10.84
CA LEU A 608 8.69 12.08 10.68
C LEU A 608 10.06 12.56 11.17
N ASP A 609 10.52 12.07 12.31
CA ASP A 609 11.82 12.45 12.87
C ASP A 609 12.97 12.03 11.93
N TRP A 610 12.91 10.84 11.30
CA TRP A 610 13.86 10.42 10.27
C TRP A 610 13.85 11.31 9.02
N HIS A 611 12.72 11.92 8.68
CA HIS A 611 12.53 12.68 7.45
C HIS A 611 12.49 14.20 7.64
N THR A 612 12.64 14.66 8.88
CA THR A 612 12.83 16.08 9.21
C THR A 612 14.28 16.45 9.55
N VAL A 613 15.22 15.50 9.41
CA VAL A 613 16.65 15.78 9.51
C VAL A 613 17.10 16.77 8.42
N THR A 614 18.03 17.65 8.76
CA THR A 614 18.53 18.72 7.86
C THR A 614 19.99 18.53 7.45
N ASP A 615 20.73 17.67 8.11
CA ASP A 615 22.12 17.36 7.76
C ASP A 615 22.22 16.07 6.92
N PHE A 616 23.33 15.93 6.20
CA PHE A 616 23.59 14.82 5.28
C PHE A 616 24.48 13.72 5.89
N MET A 617 24.74 13.80 7.19
CA MET A 617 25.53 12.79 7.87
C MET A 617 24.63 11.63 8.32
N PRO A 618 24.97 10.39 7.95
CA PRO A 618 24.24 9.25 8.46
C PRO A 618 24.28 9.19 9.99
N LYS A 619 23.10 9.04 10.62
CA LYS A 619 22.96 8.96 12.08
C LYS A 619 23.30 7.55 12.57
N ASP A 620 23.66 7.44 13.85
CA ASP A 620 23.56 6.15 14.54
C ASP A 620 22.07 5.80 14.69
N ALA A 621 21.63 4.74 14.02
CA ALA A 621 20.21 4.42 13.91
C ALA A 621 19.59 4.04 15.27
N ALA A 622 20.31 3.27 16.09
CA ALA A 622 19.81 2.85 17.40
C ALA A 622 19.70 4.03 18.38
N LYS A 623 20.72 4.89 18.38
CA LYS A 623 20.72 6.11 19.20
C LYS A 623 19.62 7.08 18.77
N PHE A 624 19.48 7.31 17.46
CA PHE A 624 18.46 8.22 16.91
C PHE A 624 17.05 7.75 17.28
N GLU A 625 16.76 6.45 17.10
CA GLU A 625 15.48 5.87 17.48
C GLU A 625 15.21 6.05 18.98
N ALA A 626 16.19 5.70 19.83
CA ALA A 626 16.04 5.84 21.27
C ALA A 626 15.79 7.30 21.70
N GLU A 627 16.50 8.28 21.13
CA GLU A 627 16.31 9.70 21.40
C GLU A 627 14.93 10.19 20.95
N SER A 628 14.47 9.78 19.78
CA SER A 628 13.14 10.11 19.25
C SER A 628 12.02 9.58 20.16
N LEU A 629 12.08 8.29 20.52
CA LEU A 629 11.06 7.64 21.35
C LEU A 629 11.06 8.16 22.80
N ASN A 630 12.25 8.39 23.39
CA ASN A 630 12.36 8.96 24.73
C ASN A 630 11.81 10.39 24.80
N LYS A 631 12.04 11.20 23.76
CA LYS A 631 11.53 12.58 23.70
C LYS A 631 10.01 12.65 23.72
N MET A 632 9.31 11.65 23.19
CA MET A 632 7.87 11.58 23.24
C MET A 632 7.31 10.92 24.51
N GLY A 633 8.18 10.37 25.36
CA GLY A 633 7.80 9.70 26.61
C GLY A 633 7.16 8.32 26.40
N LEU A 634 7.61 7.58 25.36
CA LEU A 634 7.11 6.23 25.13
C LEU A 634 7.46 5.32 26.32
N ILE A 635 6.46 4.60 26.83
CA ILE A 635 6.64 3.63 27.91
C ILE A 635 7.36 2.37 27.46
N SER A 636 8.12 1.75 28.32
CA SER A 636 8.98 0.59 28.00
C SER A 636 8.22 -0.67 27.59
N GLU A 637 6.97 -0.79 28.00
CA GLU A 637 6.07 -1.91 27.75
C GLU A 637 5.51 -1.93 26.32
N ILE A 638 5.67 -0.83 25.57
CA ILE A 638 5.20 -0.72 24.18
C ILE A 638 6.38 -0.39 23.26
N ALA A 639 6.65 -1.27 22.29
CA ALA A 639 7.51 -0.94 21.16
C ALA A 639 6.71 -0.19 20.08
N PRO A 640 7.33 0.68 19.28
CA PRO A 640 6.64 1.23 18.13
C PRO A 640 6.24 0.09 17.17
N ARG A 641 5.10 0.23 16.51
CA ARG A 641 4.58 -0.76 15.55
C ARG A 641 5.62 -1.22 14.53
N TYR A 642 6.50 -0.31 14.15
CA TYR A 642 7.69 -0.56 13.34
C TYR A 642 8.87 0.18 13.94
N ARG A 643 9.93 -0.54 14.30
CA ARG A 643 11.23 0.04 14.61
C ARG A 643 11.97 0.36 13.31
N SER A 644 12.92 1.26 13.35
CA SER A 644 13.63 1.78 12.17
C SER A 644 14.17 0.67 11.26
N THR A 645 14.73 -0.40 11.83
CA THR A 645 15.42 -1.46 11.09
C THR A 645 14.52 -2.40 10.30
N TYR A 646 13.22 -2.44 10.61
CA TYR A 646 12.23 -3.22 9.86
C TYR A 646 11.03 -2.40 9.37
N PHE A 647 11.19 -1.08 9.30
CA PHE A 647 10.14 -0.17 8.84
C PHE A 647 10.09 -0.10 7.30
N SER A 648 9.67 -1.20 6.68
CA SER A 648 9.60 -1.33 5.21
C SER A 648 8.72 -0.26 4.56
N HIS A 649 7.63 0.16 5.21
CA HIS A 649 6.74 1.21 4.70
C HIS A 649 7.50 2.47 4.28
N ILE A 650 8.46 2.90 5.10
CA ILE A 650 9.19 4.17 4.89
C ILE A 650 10.54 4.00 4.21
N PHE A 651 11.20 2.83 4.30
CA PHE A 651 12.53 2.62 3.74
C PHE A 651 12.56 1.75 2.47
N SER A 652 11.58 0.88 2.25
CA SER A 652 11.44 0.08 1.02
C SER A 652 10.07 0.21 0.35
N GLY A 653 9.16 1.01 0.94
CA GLY A 653 7.83 1.33 0.42
C GLY A 653 7.66 2.81 0.09
N GLY A 654 6.47 3.18 -0.29
CA GLY A 654 6.10 4.54 -0.72
C GLY A 654 5.62 5.49 0.39
N TYR A 655 5.88 5.18 1.70
CA TYR A 655 5.33 5.90 2.85
C TYR A 655 6.36 6.76 3.60
N SER A 656 7.50 7.11 3.00
CA SER A 656 8.47 8.00 3.66
C SER A 656 7.84 9.36 3.98
N ALA A 657 7.97 9.80 5.24
CA ALA A 657 7.25 10.96 5.79
C ALA A 657 5.73 10.89 5.58
N GLY A 658 5.17 9.69 5.50
CA GLY A 658 3.79 9.45 5.11
C GLY A 658 3.05 8.40 5.96
N TYR A 659 3.68 7.84 6.99
CA TYR A 659 3.03 6.83 7.83
C TYR A 659 1.87 7.41 8.67
N TYR A 660 1.85 8.72 8.87
CA TYR A 660 0.73 9.44 9.51
C TYR A 660 -0.59 9.34 8.73
N SER A 661 -0.56 8.96 7.45
CA SER A 661 -1.71 8.95 6.55
C SER A 661 -2.90 8.16 7.10
N TYR A 662 -2.66 7.05 7.79
CA TYR A 662 -3.73 6.22 8.37
C TYR A 662 -4.53 6.95 9.44
N ILE A 663 -3.86 7.62 10.41
CA ILE A 663 -4.60 8.36 11.45
C ILE A 663 -5.22 9.65 10.90
N TRP A 664 -4.58 10.27 9.90
CA TRP A 664 -5.13 11.45 9.23
C TRP A 664 -6.45 11.12 8.54
N SER A 665 -6.45 10.06 7.72
CA SER A 665 -7.67 9.58 7.07
C SER A 665 -8.72 9.06 8.05
N ASP A 666 -8.30 8.46 9.17
CA ASP A 666 -9.21 7.96 10.21
C ASP A 666 -9.96 9.12 10.90
N ILE A 667 -9.31 10.28 11.09
CA ILE A 667 -9.98 11.50 11.57
C ILE A 667 -11.05 11.95 10.58
N LEU A 668 -10.71 12.00 9.28
CA LEU A 668 -11.68 12.35 8.23
C LEU A 668 -12.84 11.35 8.23
N GLY A 669 -12.54 10.05 8.31
CA GLY A 669 -13.53 8.97 8.32
C GLY A 669 -14.45 9.01 9.52
N ALA A 670 -13.90 9.20 10.71
CA ALA A 670 -14.69 9.27 11.94
C ALA A 670 -15.63 10.49 11.95
N ASP A 671 -15.16 11.68 11.54
CA ASP A 671 -16.01 12.88 11.45
C ASP A 671 -17.04 12.77 10.31
N ALA A 672 -16.68 12.18 9.18
CA ALA A 672 -17.61 11.94 8.07
C ALA A 672 -18.75 10.99 8.48
N PHE A 673 -18.44 9.94 9.25
CA PHE A 673 -19.46 9.02 9.72
C PHE A 673 -20.41 9.64 10.73
N GLU A 674 -20.00 10.70 11.47
CA GLU A 674 -20.95 11.47 12.31
C GLU A 674 -22.10 12.04 11.49
N ALA A 675 -21.89 12.47 10.21
CA ALA A 675 -22.99 12.93 9.35
C ALA A 675 -24.05 11.84 9.15
N PHE A 676 -23.64 10.61 8.97
CA PHE A 676 -24.55 9.47 8.86
C PHE A 676 -25.23 9.12 10.18
N LYS A 677 -24.55 9.30 11.32
CA LYS A 677 -25.22 9.13 12.63
C LYS A 677 -26.22 10.24 12.92
N GLU A 678 -25.92 11.48 12.53
CA GLU A 678 -26.79 12.66 12.73
C GLU A 678 -28.09 12.53 11.92
N ASN A 679 -28.01 12.03 10.69
CA ASN A 679 -29.12 12.00 9.72
C ASN A 679 -29.78 10.62 9.55
N GLY A 680 -29.08 9.56 9.95
CA GLY A 680 -29.43 8.15 9.72
C GLY A 680 -28.39 7.45 8.85
N ILE A 681 -27.98 6.23 9.26
CA ILE A 681 -26.87 5.50 8.60
C ILE A 681 -27.11 5.16 7.14
N PHE A 682 -28.33 5.29 6.66
CA PHE A 682 -28.75 5.12 5.27
C PHE A 682 -29.54 6.32 4.73
N ASP A 683 -29.34 7.51 5.35
CA ASP A 683 -29.96 8.74 4.81
C ASP A 683 -29.50 8.98 3.37
N LYS A 684 -30.48 9.14 2.49
CA LYS A 684 -30.22 9.22 1.06
C LYS A 684 -29.49 10.51 0.66
N ALA A 685 -29.82 11.63 1.32
CA ALA A 685 -29.20 12.91 1.02
C ALA A 685 -27.72 12.92 1.42
N THR A 686 -27.41 12.37 2.61
CA THR A 686 -26.04 12.21 3.09
C THR A 686 -25.22 11.25 2.20
N ALA A 687 -25.83 10.14 1.79
CA ALA A 687 -25.19 9.17 0.90
C ALA A 687 -24.91 9.76 -0.50
N ASP A 688 -25.88 10.49 -1.08
CA ASP A 688 -25.71 11.17 -2.36
C ASP A 688 -24.64 12.28 -2.25
N ALA A 689 -24.59 13.03 -1.16
CA ALA A 689 -23.54 14.03 -0.92
C ALA A 689 -22.16 13.38 -0.82
N PHE A 690 -22.03 12.24 -0.12
CA PHE A 690 -20.77 11.49 -0.03
C PHE A 690 -20.35 10.93 -1.38
N ARG A 691 -21.29 10.35 -2.15
CA ARG A 691 -21.02 9.89 -3.51
C ARG A 691 -20.54 11.03 -4.41
N ASN A 692 -21.27 12.16 -4.44
CA ASN A 692 -21.04 13.22 -5.42
C ASN A 692 -19.83 14.10 -5.10
N ASN A 693 -19.52 14.32 -3.81
CA ASN A 693 -18.40 15.18 -3.40
C ASN A 693 -17.13 14.40 -3.09
N ILE A 694 -17.21 13.11 -2.76
CA ILE A 694 -16.03 12.32 -2.36
C ILE A 694 -15.73 11.23 -3.40
N LEU A 695 -16.65 10.26 -3.57
CA LEU A 695 -16.36 9.05 -4.35
C LEU A 695 -16.24 9.30 -5.85
N SER A 696 -17.05 10.23 -6.42
CA SER A 696 -17.04 10.48 -7.85
C SER A 696 -15.94 11.43 -8.31
N GLN A 697 -15.39 12.24 -7.41
CA GLN A 697 -14.49 13.33 -7.78
C GLN A 697 -13.03 12.89 -7.93
N GLY A 698 -12.62 11.77 -7.32
CA GLY A 698 -11.21 11.37 -7.34
C GLY A 698 -10.27 12.53 -7.00
N GLY A 699 -9.23 12.72 -7.81
CA GLY A 699 -8.26 13.82 -7.70
C GLY A 699 -8.55 15.05 -8.56
N SER A 700 -9.81 15.26 -9.01
CA SER A 700 -10.18 16.37 -9.93
C SER A 700 -10.22 17.74 -9.25
N GLU A 701 -10.27 17.79 -7.92
CA GLU A 701 -10.28 19.02 -7.11
C GLU A 701 -9.45 18.81 -5.83
N ASP A 702 -9.22 19.88 -5.07
CA ASP A 702 -8.60 19.80 -3.75
C ASP A 702 -9.44 18.94 -2.81
N PRO A 703 -8.92 17.85 -2.27
CA PRO A 703 -9.70 16.90 -1.47
C PRO A 703 -10.26 17.48 -0.18
N MET A 704 -9.62 18.51 0.40
CA MET A 704 -10.15 19.16 1.60
C MET A 704 -11.28 20.14 1.29
N GLN A 705 -11.32 20.69 0.08
CA GLN A 705 -12.50 21.44 -0.40
C GLN A 705 -13.68 20.49 -0.63
N LEU A 706 -13.45 19.36 -1.28
CA LEU A 706 -14.48 18.31 -1.46
C LEU A 706 -15.01 17.80 -0.12
N TYR A 707 -14.13 17.60 0.86
CA TYR A 707 -14.54 17.25 2.22
C TYR A 707 -15.45 18.32 2.85
N LYS A 708 -15.09 19.60 2.73
CA LYS A 708 -15.92 20.72 3.22
C LYS A 708 -17.26 20.82 2.50
N GLN A 709 -17.30 20.54 1.21
CA GLN A 709 -18.57 20.50 0.45
C GLN A 709 -19.48 19.37 0.97
N PHE A 710 -18.91 18.22 1.33
CA PHE A 710 -19.66 17.11 1.93
C PHE A 710 -20.09 17.41 3.37
N ARG A 711 -19.17 17.83 4.22
CA ARG A 711 -19.39 17.89 5.69
C ARG A 711 -19.87 19.27 6.18
N GLY A 712 -19.68 20.33 5.37
CA GLY A 712 -19.99 21.72 5.73
C GLY A 712 -18.98 22.38 6.67
N LYS A 713 -17.92 21.66 7.06
CA LYS A 713 -16.89 22.10 8.01
C LYS A 713 -15.58 21.34 7.81
N GLU A 714 -14.53 21.77 8.48
CA GLU A 714 -13.30 20.97 8.61
C GLU A 714 -13.51 19.78 9.55
N ALA A 715 -12.74 18.71 9.34
CA ALA A 715 -12.79 17.53 10.18
C ALA A 715 -12.32 17.86 11.61
N GLY A 716 -13.09 17.41 12.60
CA GLY A 716 -12.72 17.46 14.01
C GLY A 716 -12.06 16.17 14.47
N ILE A 717 -11.18 16.26 15.48
CA ILE A 717 -10.51 15.10 16.06
C ILE A 717 -11.40 14.33 17.06
N ASP A 718 -12.37 15.00 17.68
CA ASP A 718 -13.19 14.44 18.77
C ASP A 718 -13.97 13.18 18.35
N PRO A 719 -14.52 13.05 17.12
CA PRO A 719 -15.15 11.82 16.68
C PRO A 719 -14.23 10.60 16.77
N LEU A 720 -12.97 10.75 16.30
CA LEU A 720 -11.97 9.69 16.42
C LEU A 720 -11.66 9.34 17.87
N LEU A 721 -11.42 10.33 18.72
CA LEU A 721 -11.14 10.10 20.13
C LEU A 721 -12.32 9.40 20.84
N ARG A 722 -13.58 9.76 20.49
CA ARG A 722 -14.78 9.07 21.00
C ARG A 722 -14.88 7.63 20.51
N SER A 723 -14.62 7.37 19.22
CA SER A 723 -14.70 6.02 18.67
C SER A 723 -13.69 5.09 19.32
N ARG A 724 -12.50 5.60 19.63
CA ARG A 724 -11.41 4.88 20.32
C ARG A 724 -11.53 4.88 21.85
N GLY A 725 -12.52 5.58 22.42
CA GLY A 725 -12.67 5.68 23.87
C GLY A 725 -11.56 6.48 24.58
N LEU A 726 -10.88 7.36 23.85
CA LEU A 726 -9.77 8.21 24.32
C LEU A 726 -10.20 9.60 24.80
N LEU A 727 -11.45 9.99 24.62
CA LEU A 727 -12.00 11.20 25.28
C LEU A 727 -12.29 10.91 26.74
N ALA A 728 -11.85 11.80 27.63
CA ALA A 728 -12.32 11.81 29.01
C ALA A 728 -13.86 11.93 29.01
N LYS A 729 -14.52 11.11 29.85
CA LYS A 729 -15.97 11.15 30.04
C LYS A 729 -16.40 12.45 30.67
#